data_82924167c9452953f52c9ff0b35b51b9
#
_entry.id   82924167c9452953f52c9ff0b35b51b9
#
_cell.length_a   1.000
_cell.length_b   1.000
_cell.length_c   1.000
_cell.angle_alpha   90.00
_cell.angle_beta   90.00
_cell.angle_gamma   90.00
#
_symmetry.space_group_name_H-M   'P 1'
#
loop_
_entity.id
_entity.type
_entity.pdbx_description
1 polymer ?
#
loop_
_entity_poly.entity_id
_entity_poly.type
_entity_poly.pdbx_seq_one_letter_code
_entity_poly.pdbx_strand_id
1 'polypeptide(L)'
;MSELIEFDEKQQVFHLHNQEISYIFSVVKGGTLSHLYFGKRVRGYHGELAYPAIDRGFSGNLPGDLDRTFSRDTLPKEYSGAGEMDYHSPATIVRQANGSNAVFLHYAGYEIAPGKPKLPGLPAAYVENNDEAETLTVKLVDDLTGLEYDLLYTIYRDRDVIARSVQIVNKGKESVHLEKAASMQMDLVGRDLEAITLPGAHVNERHPQRSRLIQGRHVFESRRGTSSHQMNPFVALVDPKTDEFSGDAWGLALVYSGNHEFELEKDQLDQLHVTVGINEYNFSWKLTPGASFQTPEVLLVYSSAGLNGMSQTYHSLILDRVIRSKFKRSPRPILVNNWEATYFDFNEDKLKPIVDEAKKLGIEMFVLDDGWFGHRDDDNSSLGDWQVYEKKFPQGLKHFADYVHEQGLKFGLWFEPEMISFDSDLYRAHPDYLMQVPGRKPSPSRNQYVLDLGRKEVRDNIFAQMTKILDDSGVDYIKWDMNRHLSDIYENDLPADQQGEVYHRYVLGLYDLSERLVDRYPDILLEGCSGGGGRFDIGMAYYCPQIWASDNSDAIARLVIQYGTSLVYPQSMMTSHVSVSPNEQNGRITPFDTRGAVAMCGDLGYELDLTKMSDEDKAAVKQQVADYKQIRGLSQYGKFYTLKAPFDSNQAAWMTVSDDQNEAVVTTVNIMSYAQPYLTKTKLAGLDPDKNYEDLATGKVYGGDELMNLGFYDPTQPHKDFTAKMYHFKAIAD
;
A
#
# COMPACT_ATOMS: atom_id res chain seq x y z
N MET A 1 -4.61 30.67 12.98
CA MET A 1 -3.70 29.77 12.28
C MET A 1 -3.62 30.30 10.86
N SER A 2 -2.50 30.16 10.15
CA SER A 2 -2.39 30.56 8.74
C SER A 2 -3.31 29.64 7.90
N GLU A 3 -4.01 30.23 6.94
CA GLU A 3 -4.77 29.48 5.93
C GLU A 3 -3.82 28.59 5.12
N LEU A 4 -4.27 27.40 4.79
CA LEU A 4 -3.51 26.45 3.96
C LEU A 4 -3.89 26.57 2.47
N ILE A 5 -5.04 27.18 2.20
CA ILE A 5 -5.62 27.31 0.87
C ILE A 5 -6.01 28.75 0.63
N GLU A 6 -5.50 29.36 -0.43
CA GLU A 6 -5.78 30.71 -0.86
C GLU A 6 -6.36 30.71 -2.27
N PHE A 7 -7.31 31.58 -2.54
CA PHE A 7 -7.82 31.85 -3.89
C PHE A 7 -7.64 33.33 -4.21
N ASP A 8 -6.84 33.62 -5.25
CA ASP A 8 -6.71 34.95 -5.81
C ASP A 8 -7.80 35.18 -6.85
N GLU A 9 -8.85 35.93 -6.48
CA GLU A 9 -9.98 36.24 -7.36
C GLU A 9 -9.57 37.02 -8.62
N LYS A 10 -8.55 37.85 -8.55
CA LYS A 10 -8.09 38.67 -9.68
C LYS A 10 -7.33 37.85 -10.71
N GLN A 11 -6.48 36.95 -10.21
CA GLN A 11 -5.65 36.06 -11.04
C GLN A 11 -6.37 34.75 -11.37
N GLN A 12 -7.47 34.43 -10.68
CA GLN A 12 -8.20 33.16 -10.75
C GLN A 12 -7.29 31.98 -10.44
N VAL A 13 -6.48 32.08 -9.37
CA VAL A 13 -5.46 31.10 -8.98
C VAL A 13 -5.77 30.52 -7.61
N PHE A 14 -5.76 29.20 -7.51
CA PHE A 14 -5.74 28.45 -6.27
C PHE A 14 -4.31 28.15 -5.88
N HIS A 15 -3.96 28.41 -4.61
CA HIS A 15 -2.68 28.11 -4.03
C HIS A 15 -2.87 27.36 -2.72
N LEU A 16 -2.61 26.05 -2.75
CA LEU A 16 -2.59 25.20 -1.56
C LEU A 16 -1.15 25.09 -1.07
N HIS A 17 -0.91 25.30 0.23
CA HIS A 17 0.44 25.31 0.76
C HIS A 17 0.51 25.02 2.27
N ASN A 18 1.60 24.41 2.70
CA ASN A 18 2.01 24.35 4.10
C ASN A 18 3.41 25.01 4.26
N GLN A 19 4.22 24.57 5.21
CA GLN A 19 5.57 25.13 5.43
C GLN A 19 6.55 24.73 4.32
N GLU A 20 6.39 23.56 3.73
CA GLU A 20 7.38 22.90 2.88
C GLU A 20 6.95 22.77 1.41
N ILE A 21 5.65 22.66 1.13
CA ILE A 21 5.14 22.41 -0.22
C ILE A 21 4.15 23.46 -0.70
N SER A 22 4.02 23.57 -2.01
CA SER A 22 2.97 24.34 -2.70
C SER A 22 2.37 23.53 -3.85
N TYR A 23 1.05 23.64 -4.02
CA TYR A 23 0.30 23.14 -5.16
C TYR A 23 -0.52 24.28 -5.75
N ILE A 24 -0.31 24.62 -7.03
CA ILE A 24 -0.86 25.82 -7.66
C ILE A 24 -1.52 25.47 -8.99
N PHE A 25 -2.74 25.93 -9.19
CA PHE A 25 -3.44 25.84 -10.47
C PHE A 25 -4.37 27.03 -10.67
N SER A 26 -4.81 27.26 -11.89
CA SER A 26 -5.63 28.41 -12.23
C SER A 26 -6.87 28.03 -13.04
N VAL A 27 -7.90 28.88 -12.96
CA VAL A 27 -9.04 28.84 -13.87
C VAL A 27 -8.72 29.72 -15.06
N VAL A 28 -8.66 29.15 -16.25
CA VAL A 28 -8.33 29.88 -17.49
C VAL A 28 -9.53 29.95 -18.43
N LYS A 29 -9.32 30.44 -19.63
CA LYS A 29 -10.32 30.62 -20.67
C LYS A 29 -11.18 29.35 -20.85
N GLY A 30 -12.48 29.53 -21.00
CA GLY A 30 -13.45 28.42 -21.10
C GLY A 30 -13.71 27.68 -19.80
N GLY A 31 -13.29 28.22 -18.65
CA GLY A 31 -13.47 27.57 -17.35
C GLY A 31 -12.59 26.32 -17.17
N THR A 32 -11.52 26.19 -17.96
CA THR A 32 -10.58 25.06 -17.86
C THR A 32 -9.66 25.27 -16.65
N LEU A 33 -9.40 24.19 -15.88
CA LEU A 33 -8.40 24.22 -14.83
C LEU A 33 -7.02 23.89 -15.41
N SER A 34 -6.08 24.83 -15.26
CA SER A 34 -4.70 24.67 -15.73
C SER A 34 -3.75 24.44 -14.56
N HIS A 35 -3.00 23.32 -14.60
CA HIS A 35 -1.94 23.05 -13.63
C HIS A 35 -0.78 24.01 -13.81
N LEU A 36 -0.24 24.53 -12.72
CA LEU A 36 0.90 25.45 -12.75
C LEU A 36 2.11 24.89 -12.01
N TYR A 37 1.91 24.29 -10.83
CA TYR A 37 3.04 23.87 -10.01
C TYR A 37 2.64 22.87 -8.91
N PHE A 38 3.48 21.88 -8.68
CA PHE A 38 3.52 21.08 -7.46
C PHE A 38 4.98 20.83 -7.08
N GLY A 39 5.36 21.19 -5.86
CA GLY A 39 6.73 21.03 -5.39
C GLY A 39 7.04 21.84 -4.13
N LYS A 40 8.31 22.23 -3.98
CA LYS A 40 8.79 23.02 -2.84
C LYS A 40 8.00 24.30 -2.64
N ARG A 41 7.85 24.73 -1.40
CA ARG A 41 7.09 25.92 -1.00
C ARG A 41 7.42 27.17 -1.82
N VAL A 42 6.40 27.75 -2.41
CA VAL A 42 6.40 29.10 -3.03
C VAL A 42 5.60 30.02 -2.12
N ARG A 43 6.15 31.19 -1.76
CA ARG A 43 5.49 32.10 -0.81
C ARG A 43 4.24 32.76 -1.38
N GLY A 44 4.21 33.01 -2.69
CA GLY A 44 3.08 33.59 -3.38
C GLY A 44 3.28 33.50 -4.90
N TYR A 45 2.19 33.44 -5.63
CA TYR A 45 2.17 33.43 -7.09
C TYR A 45 1.61 34.76 -7.59
N HIS A 46 2.32 35.39 -8.51
CA HIS A 46 1.97 36.75 -8.98
C HIS A 46 1.32 36.78 -10.38
N GLY A 47 1.01 35.61 -10.96
CA GLY A 47 0.28 35.49 -12.22
C GLY A 47 1.11 35.59 -13.50
N GLU A 48 2.41 35.87 -13.39
CA GLU A 48 3.28 36.11 -14.55
C GLU A 48 3.88 34.84 -15.19
N LEU A 49 3.72 33.69 -14.54
CA LEU A 49 4.31 32.43 -14.96
C LEU A 49 3.25 31.41 -15.50
N ALA A 50 2.17 31.97 -16.07
CA ALA A 50 1.15 31.16 -16.73
C ALA A 50 1.70 30.49 -18.01
N TYR A 51 1.06 29.42 -18.44
CA TYR A 51 1.40 28.76 -19.70
C TYR A 51 1.22 29.70 -20.87
N PRO A 52 2.22 29.88 -21.76
CA PRO A 52 2.17 30.89 -22.80
C PRO A 52 1.13 30.56 -23.88
N ALA A 53 0.29 31.55 -24.23
CA ALA A 53 -0.66 31.43 -25.30
C ALA A 53 0.06 31.64 -26.66
N ILE A 54 0.14 30.58 -27.48
CA ILE A 54 0.85 30.58 -28.76
C ILE A 54 -0.05 29.99 -29.84
N ASP A 55 -0.18 30.63 -30.98
CA ASP A 55 -0.83 30.03 -32.16
C ASP A 55 0.03 28.88 -32.67
N ARG A 56 -0.48 27.67 -32.50
CA ARG A 56 0.18 26.42 -32.96
C ARG A 56 -0.63 25.83 -34.12
N GLY A 57 0.05 25.49 -35.19
CA GLY A 57 -0.57 24.75 -36.30
C GLY A 57 -1.18 23.41 -35.85
N PHE A 58 -2.38 23.13 -36.30
CA PHE A 58 -3.16 21.93 -35.99
C PHE A 58 -3.68 21.78 -34.55
N SER A 59 -3.39 22.71 -33.64
CA SER A 59 -4.07 22.76 -32.34
C SER A 59 -5.48 23.34 -32.52
N GLY A 60 -6.46 22.75 -31.83
CA GLY A 60 -7.86 23.17 -31.93
C GLY A 60 -8.18 24.39 -31.08
N ASN A 61 -9.22 25.11 -31.45
CA ASN A 61 -9.79 26.20 -30.65
C ASN A 61 -10.88 25.63 -29.71
N LEU A 62 -11.27 26.43 -28.72
CA LEU A 62 -12.50 26.14 -27.96
C LEU A 62 -13.72 26.19 -28.89
N PRO A 63 -14.79 25.42 -28.59
CA PRO A 63 -16.03 25.46 -29.37
C PRO A 63 -16.57 26.88 -29.53
N GLY A 64 -16.76 27.29 -30.79
CA GLY A 64 -17.27 28.64 -31.11
C GLY A 64 -16.27 29.81 -30.97
N ASP A 65 -15.02 29.56 -30.58
CA ASP A 65 -13.98 30.56 -30.43
C ASP A 65 -13.08 30.64 -31.68
N LEU A 66 -12.62 31.85 -32.03
CA LEU A 66 -11.71 32.10 -33.14
C LEU A 66 -10.24 32.30 -32.68
N ASP A 67 -10.00 32.33 -31.37
CA ASP A 67 -8.67 32.50 -30.79
C ASP A 67 -7.86 31.21 -30.90
N ARG A 68 -6.90 31.18 -31.82
CA ARG A 68 -6.02 30.07 -32.09
C ARG A 68 -4.84 29.97 -31.12
N THR A 69 -4.69 30.93 -30.22
CA THR A 69 -3.61 30.91 -29.22
C THR A 69 -3.96 30.08 -27.98
N PHE A 70 -5.24 29.74 -27.80
CA PHE A 70 -5.70 28.88 -26.69
C PHE A 70 -6.20 27.53 -27.20
N SER A 71 -5.60 26.47 -26.71
CA SER A 71 -5.99 25.10 -27.06
C SER A 71 -5.84 24.17 -25.86
N ARG A 72 -6.83 23.30 -25.66
CA ARG A 72 -6.76 22.25 -24.62
C ARG A 72 -5.75 21.16 -24.97
N ASP A 73 -5.42 20.99 -26.26
CA ASP A 73 -4.38 20.04 -26.70
C ASP A 73 -2.97 20.47 -26.31
N THR A 74 -2.76 21.69 -25.88
CA THR A 74 -1.43 22.21 -25.53
C THR A 74 -1.33 22.72 -24.08
N LEU A 75 -2.47 22.85 -23.40
CA LEU A 75 -2.55 23.37 -22.05
C LEU A 75 -2.27 22.26 -21.01
N PRO A 76 -1.42 22.47 -20.00
CA PRO A 76 -1.35 21.57 -18.85
C PRO A 76 -2.65 21.67 -18.02
N LYS A 77 -3.22 20.53 -17.64
CA LYS A 77 -4.57 20.42 -17.05
C LYS A 77 -4.57 19.79 -15.66
N GLU A 78 -5.66 20.03 -14.92
CA GLU A 78 -5.96 19.44 -13.62
C GLU A 78 -7.00 18.32 -13.70
N TYR A 79 -7.93 18.38 -14.65
CA TYR A 79 -8.93 17.35 -14.90
C TYR A 79 -9.62 17.59 -16.24
N SER A 80 -9.64 16.61 -17.11
CA SER A 80 -10.19 16.75 -18.46
C SER A 80 -11.24 15.71 -18.77
N GLY A 81 -12.26 16.11 -19.53
CA GLY A 81 -13.19 15.23 -20.23
C GLY A 81 -12.66 14.85 -21.61
N ALA A 82 -13.36 13.92 -22.28
CA ALA A 82 -13.08 13.58 -23.66
C ALA A 82 -13.68 14.62 -24.62
N GLY A 83 -12.94 15.04 -25.63
CA GLY A 83 -13.41 15.98 -26.67
C GLY A 83 -12.72 17.32 -26.69
N GLU A 84 -13.36 18.34 -27.29
CA GLU A 84 -12.85 19.72 -27.37
C GLU A 84 -11.45 19.87 -27.99
N MET A 85 -11.14 19.04 -28.96
CA MET A 85 -9.83 19.00 -29.65
C MET A 85 -8.65 18.71 -28.69
N ASP A 86 -8.92 18.10 -27.54
CA ASP A 86 -7.90 17.51 -26.68
C ASP A 86 -7.74 16.04 -27.07
N TYR A 87 -6.54 15.64 -27.43
CA TYR A 87 -6.23 14.29 -27.95
C TYR A 87 -5.47 13.45 -26.92
N HIS A 88 -5.17 14.00 -25.75
CA HIS A 88 -4.56 13.27 -24.65
C HIS A 88 -5.55 12.34 -23.98
N SER A 89 -5.03 11.40 -23.21
CA SER A 89 -5.85 10.52 -22.38
C SER A 89 -6.66 11.33 -21.37
N PRO A 90 -8.01 11.29 -21.43
CA PRO A 90 -8.82 12.11 -20.54
C PRO A 90 -8.86 11.50 -19.12
N ALA A 91 -9.15 12.35 -18.12
CA ALA A 91 -9.39 11.90 -16.76
C ALA A 91 -10.74 11.19 -16.59
N THR A 92 -11.72 11.52 -17.45
CA THR A 92 -13.03 10.89 -17.43
C THR A 92 -13.54 10.59 -18.84
N ILE A 93 -14.15 9.41 -19.00
CA ILE A 93 -14.87 8.97 -20.21
C ILE A 93 -16.28 8.61 -19.79
N VAL A 94 -17.25 9.27 -20.41
CA VAL A 94 -18.67 9.07 -20.10
C VAL A 94 -19.42 8.68 -21.36
N ARG A 95 -20.00 7.51 -21.40
CA ARG A 95 -20.94 7.12 -22.46
C ARG A 95 -22.33 7.64 -22.13
N GLN A 96 -22.80 8.61 -22.89
CA GLN A 96 -24.11 9.24 -22.75
C GLN A 96 -25.21 8.33 -23.33
N ALA A 97 -26.47 8.65 -23.02
CA ALA A 97 -27.64 7.89 -23.51
C ALA A 97 -27.74 7.87 -25.05
N ASN A 98 -27.28 8.92 -25.75
CA ASN A 98 -27.22 9.02 -27.20
C ASN A 98 -26.00 8.33 -27.83
N GLY A 99 -25.11 7.73 -27.02
CA GLY A 99 -23.89 7.05 -27.48
C GLY A 99 -22.67 7.97 -27.63
N SER A 100 -22.78 9.28 -27.43
CA SER A 100 -21.65 10.20 -27.41
C SER A 100 -20.80 10.00 -26.15
N ASN A 101 -19.49 10.31 -26.25
CA ASN A 101 -18.58 10.35 -25.11
C ASN A 101 -17.96 11.74 -24.86
N ALA A 102 -18.35 12.75 -25.63
CA ALA A 102 -17.83 14.10 -25.45
C ALA A 102 -18.40 14.77 -24.20
N VAL A 103 -17.54 15.15 -23.27
CA VAL A 103 -17.88 15.83 -22.01
C VAL A 103 -17.05 17.09 -21.87
N PHE A 104 -17.73 18.25 -21.76
CA PHE A 104 -17.12 19.57 -21.77
C PHE A 104 -17.18 20.17 -20.37
N LEU A 105 -16.15 19.84 -19.56
CA LEU A 105 -16.09 20.27 -18.18
C LEU A 105 -15.61 21.72 -18.05
N HIS A 106 -16.38 22.55 -17.34
CA HIS A 106 -15.99 23.90 -17.02
C HIS A 106 -16.19 24.25 -15.54
N TYR A 107 -15.38 25.13 -15.02
CA TYR A 107 -15.41 25.59 -13.66
C TYR A 107 -16.74 26.28 -13.31
N ALA A 108 -17.36 25.86 -12.20
CA ALA A 108 -18.65 26.37 -11.71
C ALA A 108 -18.59 26.96 -10.30
N GLY A 109 -17.46 26.86 -9.60
CA GLY A 109 -17.29 27.38 -8.26
C GLY A 109 -16.39 26.55 -7.39
N TYR A 110 -16.22 26.96 -6.15
CA TYR A 110 -15.40 26.25 -5.17
C TYR A 110 -15.93 26.42 -3.75
N GLU A 111 -15.47 25.56 -2.86
CA GLU A 111 -15.68 25.63 -1.42
C GLU A 111 -14.38 25.27 -0.70
N ILE A 112 -14.04 25.97 0.39
CA ILE A 112 -12.93 25.63 1.29
C ILE A 112 -13.51 25.33 2.65
N ALA A 113 -13.17 24.16 3.21
CA ALA A 113 -13.62 23.71 4.51
C ALA A 113 -12.46 23.21 5.37
N PRO A 114 -12.49 23.42 6.69
CA PRO A 114 -11.50 22.85 7.60
C PRO A 114 -11.68 21.33 7.70
N GLY A 115 -10.56 20.62 7.88
CA GLY A 115 -10.52 19.19 8.01
C GLY A 115 -10.58 18.45 6.67
N LYS A 116 -10.97 17.18 6.73
CA LYS A 116 -11.02 16.27 5.58
C LYS A 116 -12.30 15.44 5.60
N PRO A 117 -13.10 15.44 4.51
CA PRO A 117 -14.30 14.61 4.43
C PRO A 117 -13.95 13.13 4.34
N LYS A 118 -14.84 12.27 4.88
CA LYS A 118 -14.78 10.82 4.65
C LYS A 118 -15.26 10.50 3.24
N LEU A 119 -14.68 9.49 2.62
CA LEU A 119 -15.13 8.97 1.32
C LEU A 119 -16.12 7.82 1.54
N PRO A 120 -17.36 7.90 1.04
CA PRO A 120 -18.36 6.87 1.27
C PRO A 120 -17.93 5.50 0.74
N GLY A 121 -17.85 4.49 1.62
CA GLY A 121 -17.55 3.10 1.28
C GLY A 121 -16.08 2.82 0.89
N LEU A 122 -15.21 3.81 0.97
CA LEU A 122 -13.81 3.70 0.58
C LEU A 122 -12.86 4.05 1.74
N PRO A 123 -11.75 3.34 1.88
CA PRO A 123 -10.66 3.76 2.75
C PRO A 123 -10.04 5.07 2.26
N ALA A 124 -9.63 5.91 3.19
CA ALA A 124 -8.97 7.18 2.90
C ALA A 124 -8.11 7.63 4.08
N ALA A 125 -7.13 8.47 3.84
CA ALA A 125 -6.46 9.16 4.92
C ALA A 125 -7.47 10.05 5.67
N TYR A 126 -7.27 10.24 6.98
CA TYR A 126 -8.20 10.99 7.83
C TYR A 126 -7.48 12.05 8.67
N VAL A 127 -8.25 12.87 9.36
CA VAL A 127 -7.78 13.80 10.39
C VAL A 127 -8.42 13.45 11.73
N GLU A 128 -7.70 13.64 12.82
CA GLU A 128 -8.25 13.50 14.18
C GLU A 128 -8.92 14.81 14.63
N ASN A 129 -8.39 15.94 14.16
CA ASN A 129 -8.93 17.26 14.39
C ASN A 129 -9.01 18.06 13.08
N ASN A 130 -10.05 18.89 12.95
CA ASN A 130 -10.25 19.67 11.72
C ASN A 130 -9.16 20.71 11.43
N ASP A 131 -8.37 21.10 12.40
CA ASP A 131 -7.26 22.06 12.22
C ASP A 131 -5.99 21.44 11.64
N GLU A 132 -5.95 20.11 11.48
CA GLU A 132 -4.82 19.40 10.87
C GLU A 132 -4.74 19.57 9.35
N ALA A 133 -5.86 19.89 8.69
CA ALA A 133 -5.94 20.02 7.25
C ALA A 133 -7.02 21.01 6.81
N GLU A 134 -6.95 21.43 5.58
CA GLU A 134 -8.03 22.11 4.87
C GLU A 134 -8.32 21.39 3.55
N THR A 135 -9.59 21.35 3.16
CA THR A 135 -10.04 20.74 1.90
C THR A 135 -10.65 21.80 0.99
N LEU A 136 -10.11 21.91 -0.21
CA LEU A 136 -10.69 22.62 -1.33
C LEU A 136 -11.54 21.65 -2.15
N THR A 137 -12.79 22.00 -2.41
CA THR A 137 -13.65 21.35 -3.38
C THR A 137 -13.84 22.29 -4.56
N VAL A 138 -13.34 21.89 -5.73
CA VAL A 138 -13.56 22.64 -7.00
C VAL A 138 -14.63 21.94 -7.79
N LYS A 139 -15.67 22.68 -8.15
CA LYS A 139 -16.81 22.17 -8.91
C LYS A 139 -16.60 22.39 -10.40
N LEU A 140 -16.67 21.32 -11.19
CA LEU A 140 -16.79 21.34 -12.63
C LEU A 140 -18.17 20.83 -13.04
N VAL A 141 -18.70 21.36 -14.15
CA VAL A 141 -19.99 20.94 -14.70
C VAL A 141 -19.90 20.73 -16.20
N ASP A 142 -20.73 19.82 -16.72
CA ASP A 142 -21.05 19.68 -18.14
C ASP A 142 -22.52 20.02 -18.34
N ASP A 143 -22.79 21.15 -18.98
CA ASP A 143 -24.14 21.70 -19.15
C ASP A 143 -25.08 20.80 -19.97
N LEU A 144 -24.52 20.00 -20.88
CA LEU A 144 -25.34 19.15 -21.75
C LEU A 144 -25.86 17.92 -20.99
N THR A 145 -25.00 17.26 -20.25
CA THR A 145 -25.36 16.03 -19.53
C THR A 145 -25.93 16.31 -18.14
N GLY A 146 -25.62 17.49 -17.57
CA GLY A 146 -25.91 17.81 -16.18
C GLY A 146 -25.04 17.07 -15.18
N LEU A 147 -23.88 16.57 -15.60
CA LEU A 147 -22.90 15.98 -14.69
C LEU A 147 -22.16 17.06 -13.92
N GLU A 148 -22.04 16.89 -12.61
CA GLU A 148 -21.21 17.69 -11.72
C GLU A 148 -20.04 16.84 -11.22
N TYR A 149 -18.84 17.44 -11.22
CA TYR A 149 -17.61 16.85 -10.70
C TYR A 149 -17.10 17.71 -9.57
N ASP A 150 -17.10 17.18 -8.35
CA ASP A 150 -16.46 17.80 -7.20
C ASP A 150 -15.04 17.24 -7.07
N LEU A 151 -14.04 18.06 -7.44
CA LEU A 151 -12.63 17.72 -7.29
C LEU A 151 -12.17 18.10 -5.89
N LEU A 152 -11.81 17.12 -5.08
CA LEU A 152 -11.36 17.32 -3.71
C LEU A 152 -9.83 17.39 -3.65
N TYR A 153 -9.32 18.41 -2.97
CA TYR A 153 -7.90 18.62 -2.69
C TYR A 153 -7.75 18.89 -1.19
N THR A 154 -7.20 17.94 -0.44
CA THR A 154 -6.91 18.14 0.98
C THR A 154 -5.41 18.34 1.18
N ILE A 155 -5.03 19.44 1.83
CA ILE A 155 -3.64 19.68 2.24
C ILE A 155 -3.51 19.58 3.76
N TYR A 156 -2.48 18.87 4.22
CA TYR A 156 -2.16 18.73 5.63
C TYR A 156 -1.20 19.83 6.09
N ARG A 157 -1.40 20.32 7.33
CA ARG A 157 -0.59 21.39 7.92
C ARG A 157 0.85 20.99 8.18
N ASP A 158 1.01 19.80 8.76
CA ASP A 158 2.31 19.31 9.28
C ASP A 158 2.82 18.08 8.50
N ARG A 159 2.31 17.87 7.29
CA ARG A 159 2.73 16.78 6.38
C ARG A 159 2.74 17.26 4.94
N ASP A 160 3.78 16.89 4.20
CA ASP A 160 3.98 17.31 2.81
C ASP A 160 3.15 16.43 1.85
N VAL A 161 1.83 16.44 2.08
CA VAL A 161 0.85 15.58 1.39
C VAL A 161 -0.32 16.40 0.88
N ILE A 162 -0.71 16.12 -0.37
CA ILE A 162 -1.98 16.52 -0.95
C ILE A 162 -2.80 15.24 -1.21
N ALA A 163 -3.98 15.11 -0.62
CA ALA A 163 -4.91 14.02 -0.91
C ALA A 163 -5.92 14.45 -1.96
N ARG A 164 -6.13 13.63 -3.00
CA ARG A 164 -7.03 13.94 -4.11
C ARG A 164 -8.04 12.83 -4.36
N SER A 165 -9.28 13.22 -4.63
CA SER A 165 -10.34 12.32 -5.10
C SER A 165 -11.39 13.13 -5.86
N VAL A 166 -12.32 12.44 -6.51
CA VAL A 166 -13.40 13.07 -7.28
C VAL A 166 -14.73 12.43 -6.93
N GLN A 167 -15.73 13.26 -6.66
CA GLN A 167 -17.12 12.83 -6.61
C GLN A 167 -17.84 13.28 -7.88
N ILE A 168 -18.50 12.34 -8.57
CA ILE A 168 -19.26 12.61 -9.80
C ILE A 168 -20.73 12.44 -9.48
N VAL A 169 -21.54 13.47 -9.74
CA VAL A 169 -22.97 13.47 -9.44
C VAL A 169 -23.76 13.68 -10.73
N ASN A 170 -24.72 12.84 -11.00
CA ASN A 170 -25.63 13.01 -12.13
C ASN A 170 -26.82 13.88 -11.74
N LYS A 171 -26.77 15.18 -12.06
CA LYS A 171 -27.90 16.12 -11.92
C LYS A 171 -28.78 16.18 -13.16
N GLY A 172 -28.40 15.46 -14.21
CA GLY A 172 -29.14 15.40 -15.47
C GLY A 172 -30.40 14.57 -15.37
N LYS A 173 -31.03 14.34 -16.52
CA LYS A 173 -32.31 13.60 -16.62
C LYS A 173 -32.16 12.17 -17.10
N GLU A 174 -31.01 11.83 -17.66
CA GLU A 174 -30.74 10.51 -18.27
C GLU A 174 -29.62 9.79 -17.53
N SER A 175 -29.66 8.47 -17.56
CA SER A 175 -28.56 7.64 -17.06
C SER A 175 -27.38 7.71 -18.01
N VAL A 176 -26.18 7.76 -17.45
CA VAL A 176 -24.92 7.68 -18.18
C VAL A 176 -24.09 6.49 -17.68
N HIS A 177 -23.05 6.12 -18.42
CA HIS A 177 -22.07 5.13 -17.95
C HIS A 177 -20.69 5.79 -17.87
N LEU A 178 -20.10 5.76 -16.69
CA LEU A 178 -18.71 6.15 -16.48
C LEU A 178 -17.82 5.00 -16.95
N GLU A 179 -17.08 5.19 -18.03
CA GLU A 179 -16.15 4.19 -18.60
C GLU A 179 -14.70 4.43 -18.16
N LYS A 180 -14.40 5.66 -17.72
CA LYS A 180 -13.19 6.04 -16.98
C LYS A 180 -13.57 7.12 -15.94
N ALA A 181 -13.04 6.99 -14.74
CA ALA A 181 -13.20 7.98 -13.67
C ALA A 181 -11.89 8.03 -12.87
N ALA A 182 -10.93 8.83 -13.33
CA ALA A 182 -9.67 9.01 -12.61
C ALA A 182 -9.90 9.75 -11.28
N SER A 183 -9.14 9.38 -10.28
CA SER A 183 -9.13 10.03 -8.97
C SER A 183 -8.42 11.39 -9.02
N MET A 184 -7.49 11.53 -9.98
CA MET A 184 -6.78 12.79 -10.25
C MET A 184 -6.21 12.81 -11.67
N GLN A 185 -5.99 14.02 -12.16
CA GLN A 185 -5.06 14.34 -13.24
C GLN A 185 -4.15 15.48 -12.76
N MET A 186 -2.91 15.51 -13.25
CA MET A 186 -1.94 16.57 -13.03
C MET A 186 -0.95 16.56 -14.17
N ASP A 187 -0.83 17.67 -14.90
CA ASP A 187 0.07 17.77 -16.05
C ASP A 187 1.33 18.55 -15.66
N LEU A 188 2.50 17.97 -15.89
CA LEU A 188 3.80 18.55 -15.55
C LEU A 188 4.52 19.04 -16.81
N VAL A 189 5.12 20.23 -16.74
CA VAL A 189 5.80 20.87 -17.86
C VAL A 189 7.28 21.11 -17.57
N GLY A 190 8.11 20.92 -18.59
CA GLY A 190 9.52 21.34 -18.57
C GLY A 190 10.44 20.52 -17.68
N ARG A 191 10.12 19.24 -17.47
CA ARG A 191 10.93 18.33 -16.65
C ARG A 191 11.23 17.03 -17.38
N ASP A 192 12.48 16.61 -17.36
CA ASP A 192 12.90 15.27 -17.79
C ASP A 192 12.83 14.34 -16.56
N LEU A 193 11.71 13.66 -16.39
CA LEU A 193 11.45 12.81 -15.23
C LEU A 193 11.60 11.32 -15.57
N GLU A 194 11.97 10.55 -14.58
CA GLU A 194 11.94 9.10 -14.58
C GLU A 194 10.83 8.59 -13.65
N ALA A 195 10.29 7.41 -13.94
CA ALA A 195 9.30 6.74 -13.10
C ALA A 195 9.97 5.61 -12.30
N ILE A 196 9.74 5.59 -11.00
CA ILE A 196 10.02 4.43 -10.14
C ILE A 196 8.70 3.73 -9.87
N THR A 197 8.64 2.45 -10.20
CA THR A 197 7.48 1.56 -10.02
C THR A 197 7.87 0.34 -9.20
N LEU A 198 6.89 -0.34 -8.64
CA LEU A 198 7.07 -1.51 -7.79
C LEU A 198 6.40 -2.76 -8.41
N PRO A 199 6.91 -3.24 -9.57
CA PRO A 199 6.45 -4.50 -10.15
C PRO A 199 6.94 -5.70 -9.35
N GLY A 200 6.41 -6.88 -9.68
CA GLY A 200 6.84 -8.13 -9.07
C GLY A 200 6.06 -9.34 -9.55
N ALA A 201 6.11 -10.38 -8.73
CA ALA A 201 5.38 -11.62 -8.91
C ALA A 201 5.12 -12.24 -7.52
N HIS A 202 4.31 -13.29 -7.43
CA HIS A 202 4.25 -14.12 -6.24
C HIS A 202 5.67 -14.56 -5.83
N VAL A 203 5.99 -14.48 -4.55
CA VAL A 203 7.32 -14.71 -3.94
C VAL A 203 8.46 -13.81 -4.45
N ASN A 204 8.13 -12.73 -5.14
CA ASN A 204 9.09 -11.78 -5.71
C ASN A 204 8.46 -10.39 -5.87
N GLU A 205 7.79 -9.91 -4.82
CA GLU A 205 6.97 -8.71 -4.82
C GLU A 205 7.81 -7.43 -4.74
N ARG A 206 7.28 -6.35 -5.32
CA ARG A 206 7.75 -4.95 -5.16
C ARG A 206 9.25 -4.77 -5.42
N HIS A 207 9.75 -5.28 -6.54
CA HIS A 207 11.11 -5.01 -7.02
C HIS A 207 11.16 -3.64 -7.68
N PRO A 208 11.77 -2.59 -7.08
CA PRO A 208 11.78 -1.27 -7.68
C PRO A 208 12.41 -1.26 -9.06
N GLN A 209 11.71 -0.68 -10.01
CA GLN A 209 12.21 -0.45 -11.36
C GLN A 209 12.16 1.04 -11.66
N ARG A 210 13.28 1.58 -12.15
CA ARG A 210 13.43 2.96 -12.57
C ARG A 210 13.48 3.04 -14.09
N SER A 211 12.59 3.80 -14.69
CA SER A 211 12.40 3.86 -16.14
C SER A 211 12.36 5.30 -16.63
N ARG A 212 13.10 5.58 -17.69
CA ARG A 212 13.01 6.86 -18.40
C ARG A 212 11.68 6.95 -19.13
N LEU A 213 11.00 8.10 -19.02
CA LEU A 213 9.77 8.39 -19.76
C LEU A 213 10.11 8.96 -21.13
N ILE A 214 9.70 8.28 -22.18
CA ILE A 214 9.83 8.72 -23.57
C ILE A 214 8.46 9.12 -24.12
N GLN A 215 8.40 9.79 -25.27
CA GLN A 215 7.14 10.16 -25.90
C GLN A 215 6.24 8.95 -26.13
N GLY A 216 4.96 9.10 -25.72
CA GLY A 216 3.92 8.08 -25.75
C GLY A 216 3.37 7.77 -24.37
N ARG A 217 2.45 6.82 -24.30
CA ARG A 217 1.75 6.39 -23.08
C ARG A 217 2.53 5.29 -22.37
N HIS A 218 2.77 5.49 -21.08
CA HIS A 218 3.30 4.50 -20.16
C HIS A 218 2.22 4.18 -19.14
N VAL A 219 1.81 2.92 -19.04
CA VAL A 219 0.73 2.50 -18.15
C VAL A 219 1.25 1.46 -17.16
N PHE A 220 1.07 1.73 -15.87
CA PHE A 220 1.40 0.84 -14.77
C PHE A 220 0.10 0.45 -14.08
N GLU A 221 -0.29 -0.83 -14.16
CA GLU A 221 -1.66 -1.24 -13.88
C GLU A 221 -1.80 -2.62 -13.26
N SER A 222 -2.97 -2.87 -12.63
CA SER A 222 -3.48 -4.19 -12.35
C SER A 222 -4.86 -4.38 -12.98
N ARG A 223 -5.08 -5.55 -13.59
CA ARG A 223 -6.35 -6.03 -14.14
C ARG A 223 -6.80 -7.33 -13.49
N ARG A 224 -6.30 -7.62 -12.29
CA ARG A 224 -6.43 -8.92 -11.62
C ARG A 224 -7.53 -8.96 -10.57
N GLY A 225 -8.33 -7.90 -10.48
CA GLY A 225 -9.35 -7.73 -9.44
C GLY A 225 -8.77 -7.35 -8.07
N THR A 226 -7.46 -7.27 -7.97
CA THR A 226 -6.70 -6.86 -6.78
C THR A 226 -5.59 -5.90 -7.15
N SER A 227 -4.98 -5.23 -6.16
CA SER A 227 -3.76 -4.42 -6.36
C SER A 227 -2.59 -5.23 -6.91
N SER A 228 -2.53 -6.52 -6.59
CA SER A 228 -1.70 -7.60 -7.16
C SER A 228 -0.20 -7.59 -6.82
N HIS A 229 0.41 -8.79 -6.94
CA HIS A 229 1.88 -8.95 -6.84
C HIS A 229 2.61 -8.28 -8.02
N GLN A 230 1.93 -8.18 -9.19
CA GLN A 230 2.57 -7.82 -10.45
C GLN A 230 2.82 -6.32 -10.57
N MET A 231 2.01 -5.49 -9.92
CA MET A 231 2.18 -4.04 -9.89
C MET A 231 1.55 -3.47 -8.63
N ASN A 232 2.34 -2.87 -7.76
CA ASN A 232 1.83 -2.16 -6.59
C ASN A 232 1.19 -0.83 -7.01
N PRO A 233 0.11 -0.37 -6.36
CA PRO A 233 -0.57 0.89 -6.69
C PRO A 233 0.23 2.13 -6.23
N PHE A 234 1.45 2.24 -6.72
CA PHE A 234 2.40 3.31 -6.44
C PHE A 234 3.29 3.62 -7.63
N VAL A 235 3.51 4.90 -7.88
CA VAL A 235 4.52 5.43 -8.80
C VAL A 235 5.22 6.62 -8.15
N ALA A 236 6.54 6.71 -8.23
CA ALA A 236 7.25 7.94 -7.96
C ALA A 236 7.81 8.53 -9.26
N LEU A 237 7.61 9.81 -9.46
CA LEU A 237 8.30 10.59 -10.49
C LEU A 237 9.53 11.23 -9.84
N VAL A 238 10.68 11.11 -10.47
CA VAL A 238 11.95 11.61 -9.91
C VAL A 238 12.81 12.29 -10.96
N ASP A 239 13.59 13.28 -10.54
CA ASP A 239 14.66 13.78 -11.40
C ASP A 239 15.70 12.68 -11.64
N PRO A 240 16.39 12.66 -12.81
CA PRO A 240 17.33 11.58 -13.13
C PRO A 240 18.50 11.40 -12.14
N LYS A 241 18.79 12.40 -11.32
CA LYS A 241 19.86 12.37 -10.30
C LYS A 241 19.35 12.14 -8.89
N THR A 242 18.04 11.94 -8.70
CA THR A 242 17.48 11.66 -7.37
C THR A 242 17.98 10.33 -6.87
N ASP A 243 18.47 10.32 -5.63
CA ASP A 243 18.90 9.14 -4.87
C ASP A 243 18.16 9.07 -3.53
N GLU A 244 18.62 8.24 -2.61
CA GLU A 244 18.00 8.08 -1.29
C GLU A 244 18.03 9.36 -0.44
N PHE A 245 19.01 10.26 -0.65
CA PHE A 245 19.29 11.41 0.19
C PHE A 245 19.12 12.76 -0.47
N SER A 246 19.02 12.80 -1.78
CA SER A 246 19.00 14.06 -2.55
C SER A 246 18.14 13.97 -3.80
N GLY A 247 17.72 15.14 -4.28
CA GLY A 247 16.91 15.31 -5.48
C GLY A 247 15.41 15.34 -5.19
N ASP A 248 14.66 15.77 -6.19
CA ASP A 248 13.21 15.90 -6.12
C ASP A 248 12.52 14.55 -6.41
N ALA A 249 11.51 14.25 -5.61
CA ALA A 249 10.66 13.06 -5.76
C ALA A 249 9.19 13.42 -5.55
N TRP A 250 8.33 13.00 -6.46
CA TRP A 250 6.86 13.09 -6.38
C TRP A 250 6.29 11.69 -6.29
N GLY A 251 5.84 11.31 -5.12
CA GLY A 251 5.17 10.04 -4.90
C GLY A 251 3.67 10.16 -5.20
N LEU A 252 3.12 9.17 -5.89
CA LEU A 252 1.70 8.99 -6.17
C LEU A 252 1.29 7.62 -5.66
N ALA A 253 0.42 7.56 -4.66
CA ALA A 253 -0.06 6.30 -4.08
C ALA A 253 -1.59 6.28 -4.09
N LEU A 254 -2.18 5.25 -4.70
CA LEU A 254 -3.63 5.09 -4.74
C LEU A 254 -4.10 4.26 -3.54
N VAL A 255 -5.08 4.79 -2.79
CA VAL A 255 -5.71 4.12 -1.64
C VAL A 255 -6.81 3.20 -2.14
N TYR A 256 -6.43 2.09 -2.78
CA TYR A 256 -7.36 1.16 -3.39
C TYR A 256 -6.75 -0.23 -3.56
N SER A 257 -7.55 -1.26 -3.30
CA SER A 257 -7.08 -2.65 -3.30
C SER A 257 -7.54 -3.45 -4.54
N GLY A 258 -8.14 -2.79 -5.52
CA GLY A 258 -8.66 -3.38 -6.76
C GLY A 258 -7.83 -3.06 -8.01
N ASN A 259 -8.46 -3.23 -9.17
CA ASN A 259 -7.88 -2.85 -10.45
C ASN A 259 -7.55 -1.37 -10.48
N HIS A 260 -6.30 -1.04 -10.72
CA HIS A 260 -5.80 0.33 -10.71
C HIS A 260 -4.99 0.65 -11.96
N GLU A 261 -4.87 1.93 -12.24
CA GLU A 261 -4.09 2.44 -13.37
C GLU A 261 -3.37 3.73 -13.00
N PHE A 262 -2.09 3.79 -13.34
CA PHE A 262 -1.26 4.98 -13.38
C PHE A 262 -0.86 5.16 -14.83
N GLU A 263 -1.37 6.20 -15.46
CA GLU A 263 -1.06 6.53 -16.84
C GLU A 263 -0.19 7.77 -16.89
N LEU A 264 0.96 7.66 -17.54
CA LEU A 264 1.94 8.70 -17.76
C LEU A 264 2.11 8.89 -19.27
N GLU A 265 1.49 9.93 -19.83
CA GLU A 265 1.58 10.22 -21.25
C GLU A 265 2.52 11.40 -21.50
N LYS A 266 3.67 11.13 -22.14
CA LYS A 266 4.59 12.17 -22.56
C LYS A 266 4.25 12.60 -23.99
N ASP A 267 3.88 13.86 -24.18
CA ASP A 267 3.41 14.39 -25.45
C ASP A 267 4.54 14.91 -26.36
N GLN A 268 4.16 15.44 -27.52
CA GLN A 268 5.05 16.04 -28.50
C GLN A 268 5.62 17.40 -28.09
N LEU A 269 5.09 18.01 -27.02
CA LEU A 269 5.55 19.27 -26.44
C LEU A 269 6.41 19.07 -25.20
N ASP A 270 6.77 17.81 -24.92
CA ASP A 270 7.56 17.40 -23.75
C ASP A 270 6.83 17.65 -22.41
N GLN A 271 5.49 17.69 -22.46
CA GLN A 271 4.65 17.70 -21.27
C GLN A 271 4.39 16.25 -20.80
N LEU A 272 4.22 16.07 -19.52
CA LEU A 272 3.85 14.80 -18.91
C LEU A 272 2.45 14.89 -18.31
N HIS A 273 1.50 14.22 -18.94
CA HIS A 273 0.12 14.09 -18.45
C HIS A 273 0.03 12.89 -17.52
N VAL A 274 -0.41 13.10 -16.29
CA VAL A 274 -0.47 12.08 -15.24
C VAL A 274 -1.91 11.89 -14.83
N THR A 275 -2.45 10.67 -15.03
CA THR A 275 -3.75 10.28 -14.48
C THR A 275 -3.60 9.05 -13.60
N VAL A 276 -4.35 9.01 -12.49
CA VAL A 276 -4.34 7.90 -11.53
C VAL A 276 -5.78 7.58 -11.10
N GLY A 277 -6.14 6.31 -11.08
CA GLY A 277 -7.47 5.91 -10.62
C GLY A 277 -7.77 4.43 -10.78
N ILE A 278 -9.07 4.11 -10.78
CA ILE A 278 -9.56 2.77 -11.12
C ILE A 278 -9.23 2.50 -12.60
N ASN A 279 -8.73 1.29 -12.88
CA ASN A 279 -8.42 0.85 -14.23
C ASN A 279 -9.68 0.81 -15.09
N GLU A 280 -9.59 1.37 -16.29
CA GLU A 280 -10.70 1.37 -17.27
C GLU A 280 -11.02 -0.04 -17.84
N TYR A 281 -10.13 -1.01 -17.62
CA TYR A 281 -10.34 -2.38 -18.11
C TYR A 281 -11.59 -3.00 -17.50
N ASN A 282 -12.55 -3.30 -18.37
CA ASN A 282 -13.85 -3.89 -18.00
C ASN A 282 -14.59 -3.10 -16.90
N PHE A 283 -14.40 -1.76 -16.90
CA PHE A 283 -15.08 -0.84 -16.00
C PHE A 283 -16.16 -0.07 -16.77
N SER A 284 -17.37 -0.10 -16.24
CA SER A 284 -18.49 0.71 -16.72
C SER A 284 -19.49 0.87 -15.59
N TRP A 285 -19.55 2.04 -15.00
CA TRP A 285 -20.44 2.32 -13.86
C TRP A 285 -21.66 3.09 -14.31
N LYS A 286 -22.86 2.52 -14.15
CA LYS A 286 -24.12 3.18 -14.49
C LYS A 286 -24.49 4.23 -13.44
N LEU A 287 -24.54 5.47 -13.85
CA LEU A 287 -24.89 6.59 -13.00
C LEU A 287 -26.27 7.13 -13.37
N THR A 288 -27.27 6.77 -12.58
CA THR A 288 -28.68 7.20 -12.79
C THR A 288 -28.88 8.63 -12.31
N PRO A 289 -29.94 9.35 -12.78
CA PRO A 289 -30.26 10.67 -12.26
C PRO A 289 -30.37 10.73 -10.73
N GLY A 290 -29.67 11.68 -10.12
CA GLY A 290 -29.58 11.85 -8.68
C GLY A 290 -28.54 10.97 -7.97
N ALA A 291 -27.94 9.98 -8.66
CA ALA A 291 -26.89 9.14 -8.09
C ALA A 291 -25.53 9.84 -8.13
N SER A 292 -24.61 9.35 -7.29
CA SER A 292 -23.20 9.79 -7.25
C SER A 292 -22.25 8.60 -7.32
N PHE A 293 -21.05 8.85 -7.84
CA PHE A 293 -19.92 7.93 -7.84
C PHE A 293 -18.73 8.61 -7.14
N GLN A 294 -18.08 7.91 -6.21
CA GLN A 294 -16.89 8.39 -5.52
C GLN A 294 -15.68 7.60 -6.00
N THR A 295 -14.65 8.30 -6.46
CA THR A 295 -13.36 7.65 -6.79
C THR A 295 -12.54 7.37 -5.53
N PRO A 296 -11.64 6.38 -5.54
CA PRO A 296 -10.63 6.21 -4.50
C PRO A 296 -9.75 7.45 -4.35
N GLU A 297 -9.05 7.55 -3.22
CA GLU A 297 -8.13 8.65 -2.94
C GLU A 297 -6.73 8.38 -3.51
N VAL A 298 -6.08 9.42 -4.01
CA VAL A 298 -4.65 9.44 -4.32
C VAL A 298 -3.92 10.33 -3.31
N LEU A 299 -2.85 9.82 -2.74
CA LEU A 299 -1.96 10.55 -1.83
C LEU A 299 -0.73 11.01 -2.62
N LEU A 300 -0.62 12.31 -2.82
CA LEU A 300 0.52 12.96 -3.48
C LEU A 300 1.50 13.43 -2.42
N VAL A 301 2.75 13.00 -2.52
CA VAL A 301 3.85 13.42 -1.65
C VAL A 301 4.93 14.09 -2.49
N TYR A 302 5.47 15.20 -2.01
CA TYR A 302 6.68 15.80 -2.58
C TYR A 302 7.80 15.81 -1.56
N SER A 303 9.01 15.49 -2.01
CA SER A 303 10.24 15.57 -1.22
C SER A 303 11.38 16.16 -2.04
N SER A 304 12.14 17.08 -1.47
CA SER A 304 13.43 17.55 -2.01
C SER A 304 14.64 16.87 -1.32
N ALA A 305 14.37 15.92 -0.43
CA ALA A 305 15.37 15.17 0.33
C ALA A 305 15.51 13.71 -0.16
N GLY A 306 15.33 13.50 -1.45
CA GLY A 306 15.43 12.19 -2.10
C GLY A 306 14.33 11.22 -1.70
N LEU A 307 14.58 9.93 -1.95
CA LEU A 307 13.62 8.86 -1.71
C LEU A 307 13.35 8.63 -0.23
N ASN A 308 14.36 8.78 0.65
CA ASN A 308 14.15 8.68 2.10
C ASN A 308 13.15 9.73 2.62
N GLY A 309 13.24 10.97 2.15
CA GLY A 309 12.30 12.03 2.53
C GLY A 309 10.87 11.71 2.09
N MET A 310 10.69 11.23 0.86
CA MET A 310 9.40 10.78 0.34
C MET A 310 8.84 9.61 1.16
N SER A 311 9.65 8.57 1.40
CA SER A 311 9.25 7.38 2.17
C SER A 311 8.84 7.75 3.60
N GLN A 312 9.60 8.60 4.30
CA GLN A 312 9.31 9.04 5.66
C GLN A 312 7.99 9.80 5.76
N THR A 313 7.65 10.59 4.74
CA THR A 313 6.35 11.27 4.67
C THR A 313 5.21 10.26 4.54
N TYR A 314 5.33 9.26 3.65
CA TYR A 314 4.34 8.17 3.56
C TYR A 314 4.24 7.37 4.84
N HIS A 315 5.38 6.97 5.46
CA HIS A 315 5.39 6.20 6.71
C HIS A 315 4.62 6.92 7.82
N SER A 316 4.92 8.21 8.03
CA SER A 316 4.23 9.04 9.03
C SER A 316 2.73 9.15 8.72
N LEU A 317 2.36 9.42 7.47
CA LEU A 317 0.96 9.53 7.06
C LEU A 317 0.19 8.22 7.28
N ILE A 318 0.75 7.10 6.80
CA ILE A 318 0.09 5.79 6.93
C ILE A 318 -0.08 5.40 8.39
N LEU A 319 0.96 5.53 9.19
CA LEU A 319 0.91 5.20 10.62
C LEU A 319 -0.13 6.05 11.37
N ASP A 320 -0.16 7.34 11.12
CA ASP A 320 -0.93 8.25 11.96
C ASP A 320 -2.32 8.55 11.40
N ARG A 321 -2.50 8.50 10.06
CA ARG A 321 -3.69 9.02 9.37
C ARG A 321 -4.31 8.08 8.34
N VAL A 322 -3.85 6.82 8.27
CA VAL A 322 -4.51 5.74 7.51
C VAL A 322 -4.89 4.61 8.44
N ILE A 323 -3.94 4.02 9.16
CA ILE A 323 -4.21 2.96 10.15
C ILE A 323 -5.07 3.54 11.28
N ARG A 324 -6.27 2.96 11.51
CA ARG A 324 -7.28 3.49 12.46
C ARG A 324 -7.28 2.82 13.81
N SER A 325 -6.79 1.60 13.89
CA SER A 325 -6.93 0.78 15.09
C SER A 325 -6.01 1.24 16.23
N LYS A 326 -6.29 0.75 17.45
CA LYS A 326 -5.39 0.92 18.61
C LYS A 326 -3.97 0.38 18.35
N PHE A 327 -3.82 -0.44 17.31
CA PHE A 327 -2.55 -1.05 16.94
C PHE A 327 -1.65 -0.12 16.12
N LYS A 328 -2.10 1.06 15.68
CA LYS A 328 -1.31 1.95 14.82
C LYS A 328 0.10 2.28 15.37
N ARG A 329 0.25 2.37 16.71
CA ARG A 329 1.53 2.59 17.40
C ARG A 329 1.74 1.64 18.60
N SER A 330 1.17 0.44 18.52
CA SER A 330 1.39 -0.61 19.52
C SER A 330 2.40 -1.62 18.99
N PRO A 331 3.43 -1.99 19.77
CA PRO A 331 4.40 -2.99 19.36
C PRO A 331 3.71 -4.31 18.94
N ARG A 332 4.09 -4.82 17.77
CA ARG A 332 3.58 -6.09 17.26
C ARG A 332 4.13 -7.25 18.09
N PRO A 333 3.31 -8.26 18.44
CA PRO A 333 3.79 -9.43 19.15
C PRO A 333 4.74 -10.24 18.27
N ILE A 334 5.78 -10.82 18.88
CA ILE A 334 6.66 -11.78 18.22
C ILE A 334 5.88 -13.11 18.11
N LEU A 335 5.68 -13.59 16.89
CA LEU A 335 4.83 -14.75 16.64
C LEU A 335 5.62 -15.97 16.14
N VAL A 336 5.01 -17.15 16.27
CA VAL A 336 5.33 -18.33 15.46
C VAL A 336 4.09 -18.75 14.70
N ASN A 337 4.25 -18.99 13.40
CA ASN A 337 3.22 -19.51 12.51
C ASN A 337 3.54 -20.97 12.21
N ASN A 338 2.52 -21.87 12.21
CA ASN A 338 2.74 -23.30 11.99
C ASN A 338 2.79 -23.71 10.51
N TRP A 339 2.56 -22.80 9.54
CA TRP A 339 2.43 -23.21 8.14
C TRP A 339 3.65 -23.98 7.63
N GLU A 340 4.84 -23.39 7.59
CA GLU A 340 6.06 -24.09 7.17
C GLU A 340 6.53 -25.18 8.17
N ALA A 341 5.97 -25.23 9.37
CA ALA A 341 6.27 -26.27 10.35
C ALA A 341 5.53 -27.60 10.10
N THR A 342 4.27 -27.51 9.63
CA THR A 342 3.37 -28.67 9.57
C THR A 342 2.55 -28.79 8.30
N TYR A 343 2.39 -27.69 7.54
CA TYR A 343 1.41 -27.56 6.47
C TYR A 343 0.04 -28.07 6.93
N PHE A 344 -0.64 -28.94 6.16
CA PHE A 344 -1.93 -29.54 6.56
C PHE A 344 -1.82 -30.71 7.54
N ASP A 345 -0.62 -31.27 7.75
CA ASP A 345 -0.42 -32.47 8.63
C ASP A 345 -0.27 -32.03 10.09
N PHE A 346 -1.34 -31.60 10.70
CA PHE A 346 -1.39 -31.27 12.13
C PHE A 346 -2.69 -31.70 12.80
N ASN A 347 -2.61 -31.79 14.11
CA ASN A 347 -3.70 -31.89 15.06
C ASN A 347 -3.25 -31.20 16.37
N GLU A 348 -4.14 -31.15 17.35
CA GLU A 348 -3.85 -30.51 18.64
C GLU A 348 -2.59 -31.08 19.33
N ASP A 349 -2.38 -32.40 19.28
CA ASP A 349 -1.23 -33.05 19.93
C ASP A 349 0.11 -32.68 19.26
N LYS A 350 0.12 -32.42 17.94
CA LYS A 350 1.32 -31.98 17.22
C LYS A 350 1.61 -30.49 17.45
N LEU A 351 0.58 -29.67 17.66
CA LEU A 351 0.74 -28.23 17.84
C LEU A 351 1.17 -27.83 19.25
N LYS A 352 0.68 -28.53 20.28
CA LYS A 352 1.02 -28.25 21.70
C LYS A 352 2.53 -28.20 21.96
N PRO A 353 3.36 -29.14 21.48
CA PRO A 353 4.81 -29.08 21.66
C PRO A 353 5.45 -27.82 21.05
N ILE A 354 4.92 -27.32 19.92
CA ILE A 354 5.40 -26.05 19.29
C ILE A 354 5.06 -24.86 20.18
N VAL A 355 3.85 -24.82 20.75
CA VAL A 355 3.41 -23.81 21.71
C VAL A 355 4.30 -23.80 22.96
N ASP A 356 4.62 -25.00 23.50
CA ASP A 356 5.48 -25.14 24.68
C ASP A 356 6.91 -24.65 24.43
N GLU A 357 7.48 -24.92 23.24
CA GLU A 357 8.78 -24.42 22.86
C GLU A 357 8.73 -22.90 22.65
N ALA A 358 7.69 -22.37 21.97
CA ALA A 358 7.51 -20.93 21.79
C ALA A 358 7.54 -20.15 23.12
N LYS A 359 6.82 -20.65 24.15
CA LYS A 359 6.87 -20.10 25.51
C LYS A 359 8.28 -20.06 26.08
N LYS A 360 9.04 -21.16 26.00
CA LYS A 360 10.40 -21.26 26.54
C LYS A 360 11.36 -20.28 25.86
N LEU A 361 11.13 -20.02 24.57
CA LEU A 361 11.93 -19.12 23.76
C LEU A 361 11.52 -17.65 23.91
N GLY A 362 10.42 -17.35 24.61
CA GLY A 362 9.93 -16.00 24.86
C GLY A 362 9.12 -15.39 23.72
N ILE A 363 8.66 -16.22 22.78
CA ILE A 363 7.70 -15.87 21.72
C ILE A 363 6.36 -15.51 22.39
N GLU A 364 5.61 -14.60 21.79
CA GLU A 364 4.44 -13.97 22.43
C GLU A 364 3.10 -14.41 21.84
N MET A 365 3.10 -15.03 20.66
CA MET A 365 1.88 -15.45 19.97
C MET A 365 2.11 -16.71 19.15
N PHE A 366 1.10 -17.58 19.14
CA PHE A 366 1.01 -18.72 18.23
C PHE A 366 -0.09 -18.46 17.22
N VAL A 367 0.21 -18.59 15.93
CA VAL A 367 -0.75 -18.43 14.83
C VAL A 367 -1.02 -19.77 14.18
N LEU A 368 -2.28 -20.18 14.21
CA LEU A 368 -2.78 -21.37 13.52
C LEU A 368 -3.18 -20.99 12.09
N ASP A 369 -2.42 -21.48 11.13
CA ASP A 369 -2.59 -21.22 9.71
C ASP A 369 -3.62 -22.16 9.05
N ASP A 370 -3.66 -22.28 7.73
CA ASP A 370 -4.64 -23.02 6.93
C ASP A 370 -4.79 -24.50 7.37
N GLY A 371 -6.02 -25.03 7.32
CA GLY A 371 -6.31 -26.45 7.56
C GLY A 371 -7.04 -26.79 8.86
N TRP A 372 -7.50 -25.81 9.65
CA TRP A 372 -8.19 -26.03 10.93
C TRP A 372 -9.71 -26.25 10.81
N PHE A 373 -10.30 -26.03 9.62
CA PHE A 373 -11.75 -25.97 9.39
C PHE A 373 -12.25 -27.02 8.39
N GLY A 374 -13.58 -27.24 8.37
CA GLY A 374 -14.28 -28.15 7.45
C GLY A 374 -13.75 -29.58 7.54
N HIS A 375 -13.18 -30.08 6.43
CA HIS A 375 -12.43 -31.33 6.32
C HIS A 375 -11.12 -31.13 5.55
N ARG A 376 -10.49 -29.97 5.76
CA ARG A 376 -9.35 -29.48 4.99
C ARG A 376 -8.05 -30.17 5.37
N ASP A 377 -7.78 -31.29 4.69
CA ASP A 377 -6.52 -32.03 4.77
C ASP A 377 -5.54 -31.69 3.63
N ASP A 378 -6.00 -30.88 2.66
CA ASP A 378 -5.26 -30.31 1.52
C ASP A 378 -5.97 -29.06 0.98
N ASP A 379 -5.49 -28.47 -0.11
CA ASP A 379 -6.04 -27.25 -0.69
C ASP A 379 -7.24 -27.45 -1.65
N ASN A 380 -7.80 -28.67 -1.72
CA ASN A 380 -8.87 -29.01 -2.66
C ASN A 380 -10.30 -28.82 -2.12
N SER A 381 -10.46 -28.56 -0.82
CA SER A 381 -11.78 -28.59 -0.17
C SER A 381 -11.98 -27.46 0.84
N SER A 382 -13.23 -27.34 1.30
CA SER A 382 -13.68 -26.66 2.53
C SER A 382 -13.60 -25.14 2.56
N LEU A 383 -13.00 -24.43 1.59
CA LEU A 383 -13.10 -22.97 1.57
C LEU A 383 -14.58 -22.57 1.46
N GLY A 384 -15.00 -21.66 2.35
CA GLY A 384 -16.39 -21.26 2.55
C GLY A 384 -17.08 -21.90 3.78
N ASP A 385 -16.51 -22.98 4.35
CA ASP A 385 -17.04 -23.70 5.49
C ASP A 385 -16.22 -23.40 6.76
N TRP A 386 -16.45 -22.24 7.36
CA TRP A 386 -15.72 -21.82 8.57
C TRP A 386 -16.28 -22.52 9.82
N GLN A 387 -16.05 -23.82 9.91
CA GLN A 387 -16.43 -24.70 11.03
C GLN A 387 -15.21 -25.51 11.46
N VAL A 388 -15.05 -25.67 12.77
CA VAL A 388 -13.90 -26.39 13.33
C VAL A 388 -13.83 -27.83 12.80
N TYR A 389 -12.66 -28.25 12.34
CA TYR A 389 -12.41 -29.63 11.88
C TYR A 389 -12.24 -30.55 13.09
N GLU A 390 -13.31 -31.25 13.46
CA GLU A 390 -13.36 -32.12 14.66
C GLU A 390 -12.29 -33.19 14.68
N LYS A 391 -11.85 -33.74 13.53
CA LYS A 391 -10.76 -34.69 13.44
C LYS A 391 -9.44 -34.12 13.97
N LYS A 392 -9.16 -32.87 13.75
CA LYS A 392 -7.94 -32.18 14.20
C LYS A 392 -8.09 -31.59 15.60
N PHE A 393 -9.29 -31.14 15.94
CA PHE A 393 -9.66 -30.53 17.23
C PHE A 393 -10.90 -31.20 17.85
N PRO A 394 -10.77 -32.42 18.39
CA PRO A 394 -11.92 -33.17 18.87
C PRO A 394 -12.59 -32.57 20.11
N GLN A 395 -11.92 -31.68 20.82
CA GLN A 395 -12.48 -30.94 21.96
C GLN A 395 -12.89 -29.49 21.57
N GLY A 396 -12.85 -29.18 20.28
CA GLY A 396 -13.14 -27.85 19.75
C GLY A 396 -11.93 -26.91 19.76
N LEU A 397 -12.00 -25.86 18.93
CA LEU A 397 -10.92 -24.87 18.77
C LEU A 397 -10.66 -24.08 20.06
N LYS A 398 -11.72 -23.80 20.82
CA LYS A 398 -11.62 -23.09 22.11
C LYS A 398 -10.69 -23.81 23.08
N HIS A 399 -10.75 -25.14 23.15
CA HIS A 399 -9.89 -25.92 24.04
C HIS A 399 -8.41 -25.74 23.71
N PHE A 400 -8.07 -25.65 22.41
CA PHE A 400 -6.70 -25.39 21.99
C PHE A 400 -6.31 -23.93 22.25
N ALA A 401 -7.19 -22.97 21.98
CA ALA A 401 -6.95 -21.55 22.25
C ALA A 401 -6.73 -21.29 23.75
N ASP A 402 -7.55 -21.91 24.61
CA ASP A 402 -7.37 -21.83 26.07
C ASP A 402 -6.00 -22.39 26.49
N TYR A 403 -5.57 -23.52 25.89
CA TYR A 403 -4.23 -24.05 26.14
C TYR A 403 -3.12 -23.06 25.78
N VAL A 404 -3.22 -22.41 24.60
CA VAL A 404 -2.24 -21.38 24.16
C VAL A 404 -2.20 -20.23 25.17
N HIS A 405 -3.36 -19.75 25.60
CA HIS A 405 -3.48 -18.69 26.60
C HIS A 405 -2.93 -19.09 27.98
N GLU A 406 -3.14 -20.32 28.41
CA GLU A 406 -2.56 -20.87 29.65
C GLU A 406 -1.02 -20.91 29.62
N GLN A 407 -0.43 -21.05 28.43
CA GLN A 407 1.01 -20.89 28.26
C GLN A 407 1.47 -19.42 28.29
N GLY A 408 0.54 -18.45 28.32
CA GLY A 408 0.83 -17.00 28.34
C GLY A 408 1.08 -16.42 26.94
N LEU A 409 0.72 -17.14 25.88
CA LEU A 409 0.80 -16.66 24.50
C LEU A 409 -0.57 -16.17 24.05
N LYS A 410 -0.57 -15.26 23.07
CA LYS A 410 -1.76 -14.90 22.29
C LYS A 410 -2.05 -15.98 21.26
N PHE A 411 -3.32 -16.07 20.83
CA PHE A 411 -3.77 -17.02 19.83
C PHE A 411 -4.23 -16.31 18.55
N GLY A 412 -3.60 -16.64 17.42
CA GLY A 412 -3.95 -16.16 16.09
C GLY A 412 -4.59 -17.25 15.23
N LEU A 413 -5.45 -16.84 14.31
CA LEU A 413 -6.20 -17.73 13.42
C LEU A 413 -6.23 -17.22 11.99
N TRP A 414 -5.99 -18.10 11.03
CA TRP A 414 -6.04 -17.83 9.60
C TRP A 414 -7.47 -17.98 9.03
N PHE A 415 -7.83 -17.10 8.11
CA PHE A 415 -9.04 -17.17 7.30
C PHE A 415 -8.75 -16.78 5.85
N GLU A 416 -9.47 -17.39 4.90
CA GLU A 416 -9.53 -16.99 3.50
C GLU A 416 -11.00 -16.77 3.09
N PRO A 417 -11.64 -15.69 3.58
CA PRO A 417 -13.10 -15.55 3.57
C PRO A 417 -13.68 -15.11 2.23
N GLU A 418 -12.84 -14.91 1.23
CA GLU A 418 -13.21 -14.45 -0.12
C GLU A 418 -13.32 -15.60 -1.13
N MET A 419 -12.96 -16.81 -0.70
CA MET A 419 -12.84 -17.98 -1.59
C MET A 419 -13.83 -19.09 -1.23
N ILE A 420 -14.11 -19.94 -2.22
CA ILE A 420 -14.98 -21.10 -2.08
C ILE A 420 -14.39 -22.29 -2.83
N SER A 421 -14.53 -23.49 -2.25
CA SER A 421 -14.22 -24.75 -2.92
C SER A 421 -15.48 -25.41 -3.47
N PHE A 422 -15.40 -26.13 -4.59
CA PHE A 422 -16.52 -26.96 -5.04
C PHE A 422 -16.87 -28.06 -4.02
N ASP A 423 -15.84 -28.60 -3.35
CA ASP A 423 -16.04 -29.49 -2.22
C ASP A 423 -16.14 -28.67 -0.92
N SER A 424 -17.27 -27.99 -0.76
CA SER A 424 -17.68 -27.30 0.46
C SER A 424 -19.19 -27.43 0.64
N ASP A 425 -19.65 -27.36 1.89
CA ASP A 425 -21.07 -27.34 2.22
C ASP A 425 -21.73 -26.05 1.74
N LEU A 426 -20.98 -24.92 1.81
CA LEU A 426 -21.44 -23.65 1.28
C LEU A 426 -21.75 -23.72 -0.21
N TYR A 427 -20.86 -24.33 -1.02
CA TYR A 427 -21.12 -24.45 -2.46
C TYR A 427 -22.29 -25.39 -2.74
N ARG A 428 -22.46 -26.49 -2.00
CA ARG A 428 -23.61 -27.39 -2.14
C ARG A 428 -24.94 -26.72 -1.81
N ALA A 429 -24.93 -25.81 -0.81
CA ALA A 429 -26.14 -25.06 -0.40
C ALA A 429 -26.41 -23.85 -1.29
N HIS A 430 -25.37 -23.14 -1.72
CA HIS A 430 -25.43 -21.88 -2.46
C HIS A 430 -24.43 -21.84 -3.62
N PRO A 431 -24.65 -22.64 -4.69
CA PRO A 431 -23.74 -22.62 -5.85
C PRO A 431 -23.75 -21.28 -6.59
N ASP A 432 -24.77 -20.45 -6.39
CA ASP A 432 -24.93 -19.10 -6.92
C ASP A 432 -24.07 -18.05 -6.19
N TYR A 433 -23.44 -18.37 -5.06
CA TYR A 433 -22.50 -17.48 -4.38
C TYR A 433 -21.13 -17.42 -5.06
N LEU A 434 -20.84 -18.43 -5.89
CA LEU A 434 -19.63 -18.45 -6.70
C LEU A 434 -19.74 -17.44 -7.85
N MET A 435 -18.71 -16.60 -8.00
CA MET A 435 -18.60 -15.70 -9.16
C MET A 435 -18.36 -16.52 -10.43
N GLN A 436 -19.36 -16.60 -11.29
CA GLN A 436 -19.34 -17.46 -12.46
C GLN A 436 -20.21 -16.91 -13.60
N VAL A 437 -19.66 -16.88 -14.82
CA VAL A 437 -20.43 -16.57 -16.03
C VAL A 437 -21.40 -17.72 -16.35
N PRO A 438 -22.71 -17.46 -16.48
CA PRO A 438 -23.70 -18.50 -16.78
C PRO A 438 -23.34 -19.30 -18.03
N GLY A 439 -23.42 -20.63 -17.93
CA GLY A 439 -23.12 -21.55 -19.02
C GLY A 439 -21.62 -21.80 -19.30
N ARG A 440 -20.72 -21.18 -18.56
CA ARG A 440 -19.28 -21.46 -18.60
C ARG A 440 -18.84 -22.23 -17.36
N LYS A 441 -17.84 -23.10 -17.49
CA LYS A 441 -17.14 -23.65 -16.33
C LYS A 441 -16.23 -22.57 -15.78
N PRO A 442 -16.23 -22.32 -14.44
CA PRO A 442 -15.33 -21.35 -13.85
C PRO A 442 -13.88 -21.86 -13.89
N SER A 443 -12.95 -20.93 -14.07
CA SER A 443 -11.52 -21.24 -14.08
C SER A 443 -11.00 -21.37 -12.65
N PRO A 444 -10.39 -22.49 -12.24
CA PRO A 444 -9.75 -22.60 -10.93
C PRO A 444 -8.37 -21.94 -10.91
N SER A 445 -7.96 -21.48 -9.73
CA SER A 445 -6.56 -21.19 -9.41
C SER A 445 -6.33 -21.67 -7.99
N ARG A 446 -5.23 -22.40 -7.72
CA ARG A 446 -4.97 -23.07 -6.44
C ARG A 446 -6.16 -23.92 -5.94
N ASN A 447 -6.83 -24.61 -6.87
CA ASN A 447 -8.03 -25.44 -6.62
C ASN A 447 -9.21 -24.72 -5.97
N GLN A 448 -9.27 -23.38 -6.05
CA GLN A 448 -10.29 -22.55 -5.43
C GLN A 448 -10.93 -21.57 -6.40
N TYR A 449 -12.06 -21.01 -5.99
CA TYR A 449 -12.91 -20.10 -6.74
C TYR A 449 -13.28 -18.89 -5.88
N VAL A 450 -13.80 -17.83 -6.49
CA VAL A 450 -14.11 -16.57 -5.84
C VAL A 450 -15.58 -16.52 -5.41
N LEU A 451 -15.82 -16.11 -4.16
CA LEU A 451 -17.14 -15.70 -3.68
C LEU A 451 -17.50 -14.32 -4.24
N ASP A 452 -18.75 -14.13 -4.59
CA ASP A 452 -19.25 -12.84 -5.06
C ASP A 452 -19.51 -11.87 -3.90
N LEU A 453 -18.45 -11.18 -3.44
CA LEU A 453 -18.56 -10.21 -2.37
C LEU A 453 -19.32 -8.93 -2.77
N GLY A 454 -19.64 -8.71 -4.04
CA GLY A 454 -20.58 -7.67 -4.47
C GLY A 454 -21.95 -7.84 -3.83
N ARG A 455 -22.38 -9.08 -3.58
CA ARG A 455 -23.66 -9.44 -3.01
C ARG A 455 -23.66 -9.40 -1.49
N LYS A 456 -24.65 -8.70 -0.92
CA LYS A 456 -24.77 -8.54 0.52
C LYS A 456 -24.98 -9.85 1.28
N GLU A 457 -25.82 -10.74 0.77
CA GLU A 457 -26.11 -12.04 1.39
C GLU A 457 -24.89 -12.95 1.46
N VAL A 458 -23.97 -12.87 0.50
CA VAL A 458 -22.69 -13.59 0.54
C VAL A 458 -21.83 -13.07 1.72
N ARG A 459 -21.68 -11.75 1.81
CA ARG A 459 -20.96 -11.11 2.92
C ARG A 459 -21.58 -11.42 4.28
N ASP A 460 -22.92 -11.38 4.37
CA ASP A 460 -23.64 -11.70 5.61
C ASP A 460 -23.43 -13.14 6.06
N ASN A 461 -23.41 -14.09 5.13
CA ASN A 461 -23.14 -15.50 5.42
C ASN A 461 -21.72 -15.69 5.95
N ILE A 462 -20.71 -15.18 5.24
CA ILE A 462 -19.31 -15.29 5.67
C ILE A 462 -19.08 -14.60 7.01
N PHE A 463 -19.61 -13.39 7.19
CA PHE A 463 -19.50 -12.67 8.45
C PHE A 463 -20.12 -13.45 9.63
N ALA A 464 -21.29 -14.06 9.43
CA ALA A 464 -21.95 -14.86 10.47
C ALA A 464 -21.12 -16.11 10.84
N GLN A 465 -20.50 -16.77 9.87
CA GLN A 465 -19.63 -17.91 10.14
C GLN A 465 -18.36 -17.48 10.91
N MET A 466 -17.66 -16.43 10.45
CA MET A 466 -16.46 -15.90 11.11
C MET A 466 -16.75 -15.48 12.54
N THR A 467 -17.82 -14.70 12.75
CA THR A 467 -18.18 -14.21 14.10
C THR A 467 -18.51 -15.33 15.06
N LYS A 468 -19.13 -16.42 14.61
CA LYS A 468 -19.37 -17.60 15.44
C LYS A 468 -18.06 -18.20 15.96
N ILE A 469 -17.04 -18.32 15.11
CA ILE A 469 -15.71 -18.84 15.53
C ILE A 469 -15.06 -17.84 16.50
N LEU A 470 -15.05 -16.55 16.17
CA LEU A 470 -14.39 -15.52 16.97
C LEU A 470 -15.02 -15.35 18.36
N ASP A 471 -16.36 -15.38 18.45
CA ASP A 471 -17.08 -15.27 19.71
C ASP A 471 -16.82 -16.49 20.64
N ASP A 472 -16.61 -17.68 20.07
CA ASP A 472 -16.44 -18.91 20.80
C ASP A 472 -14.98 -19.21 21.21
N SER A 473 -13.98 -18.74 20.46
CA SER A 473 -12.61 -19.28 20.52
C SER A 473 -11.57 -18.34 21.15
N GLY A 474 -11.92 -17.10 21.49
CA GLY A 474 -10.96 -16.18 22.16
C GLY A 474 -9.75 -15.82 21.29
N VAL A 475 -9.95 -15.55 20.01
CA VAL A 475 -8.90 -15.19 19.04
C VAL A 475 -8.40 -13.77 19.29
N ASP A 476 -7.08 -13.57 19.34
CA ASP A 476 -6.42 -12.27 19.52
C ASP A 476 -5.94 -11.64 18.18
N TYR A 477 -5.83 -12.47 17.13
CA TYR A 477 -5.20 -12.10 15.88
C TYR A 477 -5.82 -12.88 14.72
N ILE A 478 -6.04 -12.21 13.61
CA ILE A 478 -6.53 -12.82 12.37
C ILE A 478 -5.51 -12.59 11.26
N LYS A 479 -5.11 -13.66 10.57
CA LYS A 479 -4.44 -13.60 9.28
C LYS A 479 -5.50 -13.77 8.19
N TRP A 480 -5.83 -12.67 7.49
CA TRP A 480 -6.79 -12.65 6.39
C TRP A 480 -6.08 -12.85 5.08
N ASP A 481 -6.28 -13.99 4.44
CA ASP A 481 -5.64 -14.36 3.19
C ASP A 481 -6.59 -14.33 1.98
N MET A 482 -6.00 -14.26 0.78
CA MET A 482 -6.69 -14.35 -0.50
C MET A 482 -5.73 -14.90 -1.56
N ASN A 483 -5.90 -16.14 -1.96
CA ASN A 483 -4.90 -16.89 -2.73
C ASN A 483 -5.21 -17.05 -4.21
N ARG A 484 -6.08 -16.25 -4.78
CA ARG A 484 -6.26 -16.17 -6.23
C ARG A 484 -6.73 -14.80 -6.68
N HIS A 485 -6.36 -14.46 -7.92
CA HIS A 485 -6.89 -13.30 -8.62
C HIS A 485 -8.30 -13.54 -9.17
N LEU A 486 -9.02 -12.47 -9.48
CA LEU A 486 -10.32 -12.52 -10.10
C LEU A 486 -10.19 -12.69 -11.62
N SER A 487 -10.96 -13.61 -12.17
CA SER A 487 -11.16 -13.79 -13.61
C SER A 487 -12.59 -14.26 -13.85
N ASP A 488 -13.04 -14.21 -15.08
CA ASP A 488 -14.37 -14.71 -15.47
C ASP A 488 -15.49 -14.09 -14.61
N ILE A 489 -15.39 -12.79 -14.34
CA ILE A 489 -16.29 -12.06 -13.44
C ILE A 489 -17.71 -11.98 -14.00
N TYR A 490 -18.69 -12.16 -13.15
CA TYR A 490 -20.10 -11.98 -13.44
C TYR A 490 -20.89 -11.96 -12.12
N GLU A 491 -21.86 -11.07 -12.00
CA GLU A 491 -22.80 -11.05 -10.88
C GLU A 491 -24.22 -11.36 -11.40
N ASN A 492 -24.84 -12.42 -10.87
CA ASN A 492 -26.12 -12.93 -11.36
C ASN A 492 -27.29 -11.95 -11.16
N ASP A 493 -27.23 -11.08 -10.17
CA ASP A 493 -28.30 -10.15 -9.83
C ASP A 493 -28.18 -8.80 -10.54
N LEU A 494 -27.07 -8.54 -11.23
CA LEU A 494 -26.87 -7.32 -12.01
C LEU A 494 -27.38 -7.49 -13.47
N PRO A 495 -28.04 -6.47 -14.02
CA PRO A 495 -28.39 -6.46 -15.44
C PRO A 495 -27.14 -6.35 -16.31
N ALA A 496 -27.28 -6.69 -17.59
CA ALA A 496 -26.16 -6.76 -18.54
C ALA A 496 -25.40 -5.43 -18.69
N ASP A 497 -26.06 -4.29 -18.57
CA ASP A 497 -25.47 -2.96 -18.67
C ASP A 497 -24.75 -2.48 -17.38
N GLN A 498 -24.76 -3.32 -16.33
CA GLN A 498 -24.03 -3.06 -15.07
C GLN A 498 -22.95 -4.10 -14.78
N GLN A 499 -22.71 -5.07 -15.65
CA GLN A 499 -21.65 -6.08 -15.45
C GLN A 499 -20.23 -5.47 -15.40
N GLY A 500 -20.02 -4.28 -15.97
CA GLY A 500 -18.79 -3.51 -15.81
C GLY A 500 -18.54 -2.93 -14.40
N GLU A 501 -19.50 -3.07 -13.48
CA GLU A 501 -19.37 -2.63 -12.10
C GLU A 501 -18.76 -3.72 -11.18
N VAL A 502 -18.72 -4.97 -11.61
CA VAL A 502 -18.47 -6.14 -10.76
C VAL A 502 -17.11 -6.08 -10.06
N TYR A 503 -16.03 -5.70 -10.75
CA TYR A 503 -14.72 -5.56 -10.10
C TYR A 503 -14.73 -4.54 -8.96
N HIS A 504 -15.34 -3.38 -9.18
CA HIS A 504 -15.40 -2.34 -8.16
C HIS A 504 -16.36 -2.72 -7.01
N ARG A 505 -17.52 -3.31 -7.34
CA ARG A 505 -18.48 -3.81 -6.34
C ARG A 505 -17.87 -4.88 -5.43
N TYR A 506 -17.03 -5.76 -6.00
CA TYR A 506 -16.30 -6.74 -5.21
C TYR A 506 -15.39 -6.06 -4.17
N VAL A 507 -14.63 -5.05 -4.58
CA VAL A 507 -13.73 -4.32 -3.68
C VAL A 507 -14.51 -3.55 -2.60
N LEU A 508 -15.63 -2.92 -2.96
CA LEU A 508 -16.52 -2.29 -1.98
C LEU A 508 -17.10 -3.33 -0.99
N GLY A 509 -17.39 -4.54 -1.47
CA GLY A 509 -17.82 -5.65 -0.62
C GLY A 509 -16.73 -6.15 0.32
N LEU A 510 -15.48 -6.22 -0.14
CA LEU A 510 -14.31 -6.52 0.70
C LEU A 510 -14.17 -5.47 1.83
N TYR A 511 -14.29 -4.19 1.49
CA TYR A 511 -14.19 -3.11 2.49
C TYR A 511 -15.35 -3.13 3.49
N ASP A 512 -16.59 -3.40 3.05
CA ASP A 512 -17.75 -3.56 3.95
C ASP A 512 -17.54 -4.71 4.94
N LEU A 513 -17.07 -5.87 4.45
CA LEU A 513 -16.82 -7.03 5.31
C LEU A 513 -15.68 -6.75 6.32
N SER A 514 -14.60 -6.10 5.86
CA SER A 514 -13.48 -5.70 6.71
C SER A 514 -13.90 -4.67 7.77
N GLU A 515 -14.67 -3.63 7.38
CA GLU A 515 -15.19 -2.60 8.30
C GLU A 515 -16.04 -3.23 9.41
N ARG A 516 -16.97 -4.11 9.04
CA ARG A 516 -17.84 -4.81 10.00
C ARG A 516 -17.02 -5.67 10.98
N LEU A 517 -15.93 -6.28 10.52
CA LEU A 517 -15.07 -7.11 11.36
C LEU A 517 -14.30 -6.26 12.38
N VAL A 518 -13.64 -5.19 11.92
CA VAL A 518 -12.84 -4.33 12.82
C VAL A 518 -13.70 -3.54 13.79
N ASP A 519 -14.94 -3.16 13.39
CA ASP A 519 -15.88 -2.49 14.28
C ASP A 519 -16.39 -3.43 15.39
N ARG A 520 -16.65 -4.69 15.06
CA ARG A 520 -17.11 -5.69 16.04
C ARG A 520 -15.99 -6.15 16.97
N TYR A 521 -14.77 -6.29 16.45
CA TYR A 521 -13.61 -6.84 17.16
C TYR A 521 -12.41 -5.86 17.16
N PRO A 522 -12.55 -4.67 17.78
CA PRO A 522 -11.49 -3.65 17.77
C PRO A 522 -10.21 -4.09 18.51
N ASP A 523 -10.28 -5.18 19.26
CA ASP A 523 -9.18 -5.74 20.04
C ASP A 523 -8.41 -6.85 19.32
N ILE A 524 -8.90 -7.32 18.18
CA ILE A 524 -8.21 -8.31 17.35
C ILE A 524 -7.27 -7.59 16.39
N LEU A 525 -6.00 -7.99 16.39
CA LEU A 525 -5.01 -7.52 15.42
C LEU A 525 -5.23 -8.22 14.08
N LEU A 526 -5.47 -7.45 13.03
CA LEU A 526 -5.70 -7.97 11.68
C LEU A 526 -4.42 -7.89 10.85
N GLU A 527 -3.97 -9.02 10.31
CA GLU A 527 -2.91 -9.11 9.30
C GLU A 527 -3.53 -9.41 7.94
N GLY A 528 -3.19 -8.58 6.94
CA GLY A 528 -3.52 -8.86 5.55
C GLY A 528 -2.53 -9.85 4.93
N CYS A 529 -3.04 -10.77 4.12
CA CYS A 529 -2.28 -11.66 3.26
C CYS A 529 -3.02 -11.82 1.92
N SER A 530 -2.30 -12.01 0.84
CA SER A 530 -2.90 -12.35 -0.45
C SER A 530 -1.87 -13.12 -1.28
N GLY A 531 -1.71 -14.42 -0.96
CA GLY A 531 -0.59 -15.19 -1.45
C GLY A 531 0.72 -14.43 -1.20
N GLY A 532 1.01 -14.08 0.03
CA GLY A 532 2.04 -13.11 0.38
C GLY A 532 1.58 -11.66 0.24
N GLY A 533 2.36 -10.85 -0.45
CA GLY A 533 2.18 -9.41 -0.59
C GLY A 533 1.29 -8.96 -1.75
N GLY A 534 0.37 -9.79 -2.24
CA GLY A 534 -0.47 -9.48 -3.41
C GLY A 534 -1.50 -8.37 -3.22
N ARG A 535 -1.78 -7.97 -1.96
CA ARG A 535 -2.57 -6.77 -1.60
C ARG A 535 -1.87 -5.95 -0.53
N PHE A 536 -0.57 -5.80 -0.65
CA PHE A 536 0.18 -4.89 0.19
C PHE A 536 -0.02 -3.46 -0.32
N ASP A 537 -1.12 -2.84 0.09
CA ASP A 537 -1.56 -1.53 -0.38
C ASP A 537 -2.15 -0.67 0.75
N ILE A 538 -2.27 0.63 0.50
CA ILE A 538 -2.76 1.59 1.51
C ILE A 538 -4.25 1.39 1.79
N GLY A 539 -5.04 0.85 0.84
CA GLY A 539 -6.44 0.52 1.06
C GLY A 539 -6.61 -0.55 2.13
N MET A 540 -5.82 -1.63 2.07
CA MET A 540 -5.79 -2.67 3.11
C MET A 540 -5.18 -2.17 4.41
N ALA A 541 -4.19 -1.27 4.39
CA ALA A 541 -3.60 -0.67 5.59
C ALA A 541 -4.65 0.02 6.49
N TYR A 542 -5.74 0.51 5.93
CA TYR A 542 -6.84 1.13 6.67
C TYR A 542 -7.55 0.16 7.62
N TYR A 543 -7.55 -1.14 7.30
CA TYR A 543 -8.14 -2.23 8.08
C TYR A 543 -7.09 -3.12 8.75
N CYS A 544 -6.01 -3.40 8.05
CA CYS A 544 -4.94 -4.33 8.47
C CYS A 544 -3.69 -3.53 8.83
N PRO A 545 -3.42 -3.29 10.14
CA PRO A 545 -2.26 -2.51 10.57
C PRO A 545 -0.90 -3.19 10.29
N GLN A 546 -0.92 -4.45 9.87
CA GLN A 546 0.24 -5.19 9.33
C GLN A 546 -0.19 -6.10 8.17
N ILE A 547 0.75 -6.43 7.29
CA ILE A 547 0.52 -7.25 6.10
C ILE A 547 1.71 -8.18 5.90
N TRP A 548 1.46 -9.45 5.55
CA TRP A 548 2.49 -10.41 5.15
C TRP A 548 3.18 -9.93 3.87
N ALA A 549 4.47 -9.64 3.96
CA ALA A 549 5.17 -8.96 2.88
C ALA A 549 5.39 -9.85 1.66
N SER A 550 5.60 -11.14 1.86
CA SER A 550 5.82 -12.14 0.80
C SER A 550 5.83 -13.55 1.37
N ASP A 551 5.29 -14.51 0.63
CA ASP A 551 5.47 -15.95 0.91
C ASP A 551 6.93 -16.41 0.71
N ASN A 552 7.79 -15.55 0.15
CA ASN A 552 9.22 -15.82 0.11
C ASN A 552 9.85 -15.55 1.48
N SER A 553 10.15 -16.59 2.20
CA SER A 553 10.77 -16.54 3.53
C SER A 553 12.31 -16.53 3.48
N ASP A 554 12.93 -16.57 2.28
CA ASP A 554 14.38 -16.45 2.14
C ASP A 554 14.88 -15.05 2.48
N ALA A 555 15.75 -14.92 3.48
CA ALA A 555 16.23 -13.65 3.98
C ALA A 555 16.94 -12.79 2.92
N ILE A 556 17.63 -13.41 1.95
CA ILE A 556 18.36 -12.65 0.91
C ILE A 556 17.40 -12.10 -0.15
N ALA A 557 16.38 -12.88 -0.54
CA ALA A 557 15.31 -12.37 -1.40
C ALA A 557 14.52 -11.25 -0.70
N ARG A 558 14.30 -11.38 0.61
CA ARG A 558 13.62 -10.35 1.43
C ARG A 558 14.36 -9.00 1.46
N LEU A 559 15.67 -8.94 1.24
CA LEU A 559 16.39 -7.66 1.16
C LEU A 559 15.76 -6.75 0.09
N VAL A 560 15.47 -7.31 -1.08
CA VAL A 560 14.88 -6.56 -2.20
C VAL A 560 13.40 -6.27 -1.96
N ILE A 561 12.64 -7.28 -1.51
CA ILE A 561 11.20 -7.16 -1.25
C ILE A 561 10.93 -6.11 -0.14
N GLN A 562 11.72 -6.13 0.95
CA GLN A 562 11.58 -5.19 2.06
C GLN A 562 12.05 -3.78 1.69
N TYR A 563 13.11 -3.65 0.89
CA TYR A 563 13.52 -2.35 0.36
C TYR A 563 12.41 -1.72 -0.49
N GLY A 564 11.89 -2.45 -1.50
CA GLY A 564 10.79 -1.92 -2.33
C GLY A 564 9.53 -1.59 -1.51
N THR A 565 9.23 -2.43 -0.51
CA THR A 565 8.10 -2.17 0.40
C THR A 565 8.33 -0.88 1.20
N SER A 566 9.53 -0.65 1.74
CA SER A 566 9.87 0.51 2.56
C SER A 566 9.87 1.84 1.81
N LEU A 567 9.82 1.85 0.48
CA LEU A 567 9.65 3.10 -0.29
C LEU A 567 8.32 3.79 -0.01
N VAL A 568 7.30 3.02 0.43
CA VAL A 568 5.96 3.54 0.70
C VAL A 568 5.46 3.20 2.10
N TYR A 569 5.70 1.96 2.55
CA TYR A 569 5.05 1.40 3.74
C TYR A 569 5.98 1.36 4.94
N PRO A 570 5.49 1.75 6.15
CA PRO A 570 6.29 1.73 7.38
C PRO A 570 6.62 0.30 7.83
N GLN A 571 7.71 0.15 8.57
CA GLN A 571 8.24 -1.13 9.03
C GLN A 571 7.24 -1.94 9.87
N SER A 572 6.42 -1.26 10.68
CA SER A 572 5.36 -1.92 11.49
C SER A 572 4.22 -2.53 10.67
N MET A 573 4.20 -2.30 9.36
CA MET A 573 3.29 -2.99 8.45
C MET A 573 3.89 -4.25 7.83
N MET A 574 5.20 -4.44 7.90
CA MET A 574 5.88 -5.55 7.24
C MET A 574 6.06 -6.73 8.19
N THR A 575 5.22 -7.75 8.07
CA THR A 575 5.48 -9.02 8.76
C THR A 575 6.67 -9.73 8.11
N SER A 576 7.65 -10.11 8.93
CA SER A 576 8.90 -10.70 8.48
C SER A 576 9.33 -11.84 9.40
N HIS A 577 9.45 -13.06 8.83
CA HIS A 577 9.70 -14.26 9.61
C HIS A 577 11.08 -14.86 9.34
N VAL A 578 11.64 -15.49 10.37
CA VAL A 578 12.77 -16.39 10.28
C VAL A 578 12.25 -17.78 9.89
N SER A 579 12.71 -18.31 8.77
CA SER A 579 12.36 -19.62 8.26
C SER A 579 13.50 -20.64 8.41
N VAL A 580 13.29 -21.86 7.96
CA VAL A 580 14.31 -22.92 7.95
C VAL A 580 15.49 -22.61 7.02
N SER A 581 16.61 -23.30 7.22
CA SER A 581 17.74 -23.30 6.31
C SER A 581 18.22 -24.76 6.14
N PRO A 582 18.38 -25.24 4.87
CA PRO A 582 18.14 -24.58 3.59
C PRO A 582 16.71 -24.08 3.44
N ASN A 583 16.52 -22.89 2.81
CA ASN A 583 15.20 -22.33 2.58
C ASN A 583 14.39 -23.20 1.60
N GLU A 584 13.11 -23.41 1.89
CA GLU A 584 12.25 -24.29 1.08
C GLU A 584 11.94 -23.75 -0.31
N GLN A 585 11.93 -22.40 -0.48
CA GLN A 585 11.60 -21.76 -1.75
C GLN A 585 12.71 -21.92 -2.80
N ASN A 586 13.99 -21.83 -2.38
CA ASN A 586 15.11 -21.76 -3.32
C ASN A 586 16.34 -22.59 -2.92
N GLY A 587 16.29 -23.30 -1.80
CA GLY A 587 17.40 -24.13 -1.30
C GLY A 587 18.58 -23.34 -0.74
N ARG A 588 18.47 -22.03 -0.53
CA ARG A 588 19.59 -21.19 -0.05
C ARG A 588 19.90 -21.49 1.41
N ILE A 589 21.20 -21.58 1.69
CA ILE A 589 21.73 -21.72 3.04
C ILE A 589 22.14 -20.34 3.55
N THR A 590 21.39 -19.79 4.49
CA THR A 590 21.64 -18.47 5.08
C THR A 590 21.91 -18.62 6.57
N PRO A 591 22.98 -18.00 7.13
CA PRO A 591 23.28 -18.03 8.55
C PRO A 591 22.09 -17.59 9.42
N PHE A 592 21.96 -18.17 10.60
CA PHE A 592 20.83 -17.88 11.49
C PHE A 592 20.77 -16.41 11.90
N ASP A 593 21.93 -15.82 12.22
CA ASP A 593 22.04 -14.40 12.59
C ASP A 593 21.56 -13.47 11.46
N THR A 594 21.89 -13.81 10.21
CA THR A 594 21.45 -13.03 9.05
C THR A 594 19.94 -13.11 8.84
N ARG A 595 19.36 -14.33 8.98
CA ARG A 595 17.90 -14.50 8.90
C ARG A 595 17.19 -13.65 9.95
N GLY A 596 17.67 -13.64 11.18
CA GLY A 596 17.16 -12.79 12.26
C GLY A 596 17.32 -11.31 12.00
N ALA A 597 18.51 -10.87 11.59
CA ALA A 597 18.81 -9.46 11.33
C ALA A 597 17.90 -8.87 10.23
N VAL A 598 17.63 -9.65 9.17
CA VAL A 598 16.70 -9.23 8.10
C VAL A 598 15.26 -9.23 8.57
N ALA A 599 14.83 -10.22 9.36
CA ALA A 599 13.48 -10.27 9.90
C ALA A 599 13.18 -9.15 10.91
N MET A 600 14.18 -8.72 11.69
CA MET A 600 14.05 -7.61 12.65
C MET A 600 13.89 -6.22 12.01
N CYS A 601 13.98 -6.12 10.68
CA CYS A 601 13.64 -4.89 9.96
C CYS A 601 12.14 -4.54 10.06
N GLY A 602 11.28 -5.56 10.17
CA GLY A 602 9.82 -5.43 10.31
C GLY A 602 9.29 -6.08 11.58
N ASP A 603 8.09 -6.64 11.49
CA ASP A 603 7.43 -7.36 12.59
C ASP A 603 7.97 -8.78 12.66
N LEU A 604 8.84 -9.04 13.65
CA LEU A 604 9.55 -10.30 13.80
C LEU A 604 8.60 -11.47 14.13
N GLY A 605 8.75 -12.54 13.38
CA GLY A 605 8.13 -13.84 13.66
C GLY A 605 9.04 -15.00 13.25
N TYR A 606 8.53 -16.20 13.48
CA TYR A 606 9.18 -17.46 13.12
C TYR A 606 8.18 -18.31 12.34
N GLU A 607 8.66 -18.96 11.27
CA GLU A 607 7.87 -19.85 10.43
C GLU A 607 8.65 -21.12 10.18
N LEU A 608 8.73 -21.94 11.22
CA LEU A 608 9.49 -23.19 11.25
C LEU A 608 9.06 -24.05 12.45
N ASP A 609 9.44 -25.35 12.44
CA ASP A 609 9.17 -26.25 13.54
C ASP A 609 10.19 -26.08 14.67
N LEU A 610 9.81 -25.33 15.71
CA LEU A 610 10.65 -25.07 16.88
C LEU A 610 11.07 -26.37 17.62
N THR A 611 10.31 -27.45 17.49
CA THR A 611 10.60 -28.73 18.16
C THR A 611 11.75 -29.49 17.52
N LYS A 612 12.01 -29.21 16.22
CA LYS A 612 13.07 -29.87 15.44
C LYS A 612 14.40 -29.12 15.46
N MET A 613 14.46 -27.97 16.09
CA MET A 613 15.66 -27.15 16.17
C MET A 613 16.71 -27.76 17.12
N SER A 614 17.99 -27.54 16.82
CA SER A 614 19.10 -27.84 17.73
C SER A 614 19.03 -26.96 18.99
N ASP A 615 19.68 -27.38 20.06
CA ASP A 615 19.77 -26.57 21.29
C ASP A 615 20.51 -25.25 21.05
N GLU A 616 21.48 -25.23 20.12
CA GLU A 616 22.21 -24.03 19.70
C GLU A 616 21.27 -23.05 18.98
N ASP A 617 20.48 -23.51 18.02
CA ASP A 617 19.51 -22.69 17.30
C ASP A 617 18.42 -22.15 18.25
N LYS A 618 17.93 -22.98 19.20
CA LYS A 618 16.95 -22.54 20.21
C LYS A 618 17.54 -21.45 21.10
N ALA A 619 18.81 -21.56 21.49
CA ALA A 619 19.48 -20.51 22.25
C ALA A 619 19.60 -19.23 21.43
N ALA A 620 19.88 -19.34 20.13
CA ALA A 620 19.91 -18.20 19.21
C ALA A 620 18.53 -17.54 19.04
N VAL A 621 17.44 -18.33 18.88
CA VAL A 621 16.06 -17.78 18.87
C VAL A 621 15.79 -16.99 20.16
N LYS A 622 16.11 -17.56 21.32
CA LYS A 622 15.88 -16.90 22.61
C LYS A 622 16.63 -15.58 22.70
N GLN A 623 17.87 -15.52 22.19
CA GLN A 623 18.65 -14.29 22.14
C GLN A 623 18.03 -13.29 21.16
N GLN A 624 17.68 -13.70 19.94
CA GLN A 624 17.01 -12.83 18.95
C GLN A 624 15.71 -12.23 19.50
N VAL A 625 14.89 -13.03 20.17
CA VAL A 625 13.66 -12.56 20.81
C VAL A 625 13.95 -11.51 21.89
N ALA A 626 14.98 -11.75 22.71
CA ALA A 626 15.38 -10.81 23.76
C ALA A 626 15.91 -9.49 23.19
N ASP A 627 16.76 -9.56 22.17
CA ASP A 627 17.33 -8.40 21.48
C ASP A 627 16.24 -7.59 20.79
N TYR A 628 15.35 -8.26 20.04
CA TYR A 628 14.25 -7.57 19.35
C TYR A 628 13.29 -6.86 20.32
N LYS A 629 12.99 -7.45 21.48
CA LYS A 629 12.17 -6.79 22.51
C LYS A 629 12.77 -5.46 22.99
N GLN A 630 14.10 -5.30 22.95
CA GLN A 630 14.76 -4.05 23.32
C GLN A 630 14.65 -2.99 22.22
N ILE A 631 14.73 -3.41 20.94
CA ILE A 631 14.75 -2.50 19.79
C ILE A 631 13.40 -2.39 19.07
N ARG A 632 12.42 -3.25 19.38
CA ARG A 632 11.14 -3.41 18.65
C ARG A 632 10.43 -2.08 18.42
N GLY A 633 10.30 -1.25 19.44
CA GLY A 633 9.65 0.05 19.31
C GLY A 633 10.37 0.96 18.31
N LEU A 634 11.69 0.95 18.32
CA LEU A 634 12.51 1.72 17.39
C LEU A 634 12.44 1.13 15.97
N SER A 635 12.59 -0.19 15.82
CA SER A 635 12.51 -0.85 14.51
C SER A 635 11.17 -0.63 13.82
N GLN A 636 10.05 -0.69 14.56
CA GLN A 636 8.69 -0.57 14.01
C GLN A 636 8.25 0.88 13.78
N TYR A 637 8.69 1.82 14.61
CA TYR A 637 8.14 3.19 14.65
C TYR A 637 9.17 4.31 14.58
N GLY A 638 10.47 3.99 14.59
CA GLY A 638 11.52 4.97 14.40
C GLY A 638 11.55 5.51 12.96
N LYS A 639 12.23 6.63 12.77
CA LYS A 639 12.44 7.22 11.46
C LYS A 639 13.38 6.34 10.64
N PHE A 640 12.87 5.77 9.57
CA PHE A 640 13.59 4.81 8.74
C PHE A 640 14.42 5.49 7.66
N TYR A 641 15.61 4.95 7.42
CA TYR A 641 16.50 5.35 6.32
C TYR A 641 17.05 4.12 5.62
N THR A 642 16.92 4.08 4.30
CA THR A 642 17.76 3.23 3.45
C THR A 642 19.13 3.91 3.34
N LEU A 643 20.18 3.22 3.73
CA LEU A 643 21.57 3.70 3.64
C LEU A 643 22.26 3.19 2.39
N LYS A 644 21.96 1.94 1.99
CA LYS A 644 22.45 1.28 0.76
C LYS A 644 21.36 0.40 0.20
N ALA A 645 20.91 0.71 -0.99
CA ALA A 645 19.94 -0.12 -1.71
C ALA A 645 20.58 -1.47 -2.12
N PRO A 646 19.84 -2.59 -2.06
CA PRO A 646 20.38 -3.93 -2.32
C PRO A 646 20.75 -4.21 -3.79
N PHE A 647 20.49 -3.27 -4.70
CA PHE A 647 20.80 -3.44 -6.14
C PHE A 647 22.11 -2.77 -6.58
N ASP A 648 22.55 -1.71 -5.86
CA ASP A 648 23.63 -0.85 -6.32
C ASP A 648 25.01 -1.42 -6.00
N SER A 649 25.05 -2.36 -5.05
CA SER A 649 26.27 -3.02 -4.63
C SER A 649 26.00 -4.42 -4.09
N ASN A 650 27.07 -5.10 -3.68
CA ASN A 650 26.99 -6.39 -2.97
C ASN A 650 26.59 -6.24 -1.49
N GLN A 651 26.03 -5.10 -1.13
CA GLN A 651 25.67 -4.75 0.23
C GLN A 651 24.28 -4.14 0.29
N ALA A 652 23.58 -4.38 1.40
CA ALA A 652 22.40 -3.65 1.77
C ALA A 652 22.59 -3.07 3.17
N ALA A 653 22.06 -1.88 3.42
CA ALA A 653 22.10 -1.28 4.75
C ALA A 653 20.88 -0.38 4.97
N TRP A 654 20.35 -0.44 6.17
CA TRP A 654 19.27 0.42 6.62
C TRP A 654 19.43 0.77 8.11
N MET A 655 18.73 1.80 8.55
CA MET A 655 18.68 2.17 9.94
C MET A 655 17.35 2.78 10.35
N THR A 656 17.08 2.72 11.64
CA THR A 656 15.99 3.45 12.28
C THR A 656 16.54 4.33 13.39
N VAL A 657 15.99 5.53 13.53
CA VAL A 657 16.41 6.53 14.52
C VAL A 657 15.19 6.95 15.33
N SER A 658 15.33 7.09 16.65
CA SER A 658 14.29 7.63 17.51
C SER A 658 13.98 9.10 17.17
N ASP A 659 12.74 9.55 17.45
CA ASP A 659 12.31 10.93 17.15
C ASP A 659 13.16 11.97 17.91
N ASP A 660 13.66 11.64 19.11
CA ASP A 660 14.55 12.50 19.91
C ASP A 660 16.05 12.37 19.54
N GLN A 661 16.35 11.55 18.52
CA GLN A 661 17.71 11.26 18.06
C GLN A 661 18.64 10.71 19.15
N ASN A 662 18.09 10.05 20.19
CA ASN A 662 18.89 9.48 21.27
C ASN A 662 19.26 8.01 21.03
N GLU A 663 18.59 7.33 20.11
CA GLU A 663 18.79 5.92 19.88
C GLU A 663 18.70 5.59 18.38
N ALA A 664 19.57 4.71 17.91
CA ALA A 664 19.56 4.24 16.52
C ALA A 664 19.95 2.76 16.43
N VAL A 665 19.25 2.03 15.55
CA VAL A 665 19.62 0.67 15.16
C VAL A 665 20.00 0.66 13.69
N VAL A 666 21.15 0.09 13.39
CA VAL A 666 21.69 -0.02 12.02
C VAL A 666 21.91 -1.47 11.68
N THR A 667 21.44 -1.90 10.51
CA THR A 667 21.69 -3.24 9.97
C THR A 667 22.46 -3.11 8.67
N THR A 668 23.56 -3.87 8.55
CA THR A 668 24.31 -4.02 7.30
C THR A 668 24.34 -5.49 6.89
N VAL A 669 24.16 -5.76 5.62
CA VAL A 669 24.23 -7.11 5.05
C VAL A 669 25.24 -7.13 3.91
N ASN A 670 26.18 -8.07 3.98
CA ASN A 670 27.09 -8.37 2.89
C ASN A 670 26.59 -9.65 2.20
N ILE A 671 26.26 -9.55 0.91
CA ILE A 671 25.58 -10.64 0.19
C ILE A 671 26.57 -11.75 -0.19
N MET A 672 27.66 -11.39 -0.86
CA MET A 672 28.67 -12.36 -1.31
C MET A 672 30.06 -11.99 -0.77
N SER A 673 30.86 -12.97 -0.42
CA SER A 673 32.28 -12.77 -0.07
C SER A 673 33.14 -12.70 -1.33
N TYR A 674 34.17 -11.83 -1.31
CA TYR A 674 35.17 -11.71 -2.33
C TYR A 674 36.54 -12.07 -1.77
N ALA A 675 37.41 -12.64 -2.63
CA ALA A 675 38.76 -12.99 -2.22
C ALA A 675 39.59 -11.77 -1.76
N GLN A 676 39.34 -10.62 -2.36
CA GLN A 676 39.90 -9.32 -1.95
C GLN A 676 38.75 -8.29 -1.94
N PRO A 677 38.03 -8.15 -0.82
CA PRO A 677 36.89 -7.26 -0.75
C PRO A 677 37.33 -5.79 -0.82
N TYR A 678 36.50 -4.97 -1.48
CA TYR A 678 36.67 -3.53 -1.41
C TYR A 678 36.40 -3.04 0.02
N LEU A 679 37.20 -2.08 0.48
CA LEU A 679 36.95 -1.41 1.75
C LEU A 679 35.92 -0.30 1.52
N THR A 680 34.67 -0.62 1.73
CA THR A 680 33.55 0.32 1.63
C THR A 680 33.17 0.83 3.03
N LYS A 681 32.52 1.98 3.05
CA LYS A 681 31.99 2.60 4.28
C LYS A 681 30.48 2.77 4.20
N THR A 682 29.82 2.63 5.33
CA THR A 682 28.44 3.03 5.53
C THR A 682 28.40 4.31 6.37
N LYS A 683 27.82 5.36 5.80
CA LYS A 683 27.48 6.59 6.49
C LYS A 683 26.11 6.48 7.08
N LEU A 684 25.92 6.94 8.31
CA LEU A 684 24.63 6.98 8.97
C LEU A 684 23.86 8.26 8.58
N ALA A 685 22.59 8.32 8.98
CA ALA A 685 21.72 9.45 8.72
C ALA A 685 20.81 9.75 9.92
N GLY A 686 20.32 10.98 10.01
CA GLY A 686 19.31 11.37 10.99
C GLY A 686 19.75 11.42 12.44
N LEU A 687 21.03 11.24 12.74
CA LEU A 687 21.58 11.44 14.08
C LEU A 687 21.71 12.94 14.40
N ASP A 688 21.83 13.26 15.66
CA ASP A 688 22.17 14.62 16.10
C ASP A 688 23.69 14.83 15.97
N PRO A 689 24.16 15.79 15.16
CA PRO A 689 25.59 16.00 14.94
C PRO A 689 26.35 16.42 16.22
N ASP A 690 25.65 16.99 17.19
CA ASP A 690 26.25 17.52 18.43
C ASP A 690 26.27 16.50 19.58
N LYS A 691 25.70 15.27 19.37
CA LYS A 691 25.70 14.20 20.37
C LYS A 691 26.78 13.17 20.11
N ASN A 692 27.27 12.56 21.22
CA ASN A 692 28.09 11.36 21.18
C ASN A 692 27.20 10.10 21.35
N TYR A 693 27.55 9.04 20.64
CA TYR A 693 26.80 7.76 20.61
C TYR A 693 27.70 6.60 20.98
N GLU A 694 27.27 5.81 21.94
CA GLU A 694 27.94 4.57 22.33
C GLU A 694 27.33 3.40 21.51
N ASP A 695 28.17 2.62 20.86
CA ASP A 695 27.81 1.29 20.34
C ASP A 695 27.71 0.33 21.52
N LEU A 696 26.50 -0.09 21.87
CA LEU A 696 26.23 -0.89 23.08
C LEU A 696 26.91 -2.27 23.05
N ALA A 697 27.24 -2.81 21.89
CA ALA A 697 27.92 -4.09 21.76
C ALA A 697 29.41 -4.01 22.06
N THR A 698 30.05 -2.86 21.77
CA THR A 698 31.51 -2.70 21.88
C THR A 698 31.94 -1.70 22.92
N GLY A 699 31.03 -0.86 23.43
CA GLY A 699 31.34 0.26 24.33
C GLY A 699 32.15 1.39 23.67
N LYS A 700 32.26 1.38 22.33
CA LYS A 700 32.96 2.46 21.60
C LYS A 700 32.05 3.64 21.40
N VAL A 701 32.64 4.84 21.55
CA VAL A 701 31.94 6.11 21.43
C VAL A 701 32.34 6.79 20.12
N TYR A 702 31.34 7.36 19.43
CA TYR A 702 31.49 8.08 18.17
C TYR A 702 30.67 9.37 18.21
N GLY A 703 31.16 10.44 17.58
CA GLY A 703 30.36 11.63 17.32
C GLY A 703 29.24 11.34 16.30
N GLY A 704 28.07 11.94 16.47
CA GLY A 704 27.00 11.85 15.51
C GLY A 704 27.40 12.38 14.14
N ASP A 705 28.11 13.51 14.10
CA ASP A 705 28.72 14.06 12.89
C ASP A 705 29.79 13.13 12.29
N GLU A 706 30.59 12.45 13.12
CA GLU A 706 31.57 11.45 12.67
C GLU A 706 30.90 10.28 11.97
N LEU A 707 29.86 9.72 12.56
CA LEU A 707 29.08 8.61 11.96
C LEU A 707 28.39 9.03 10.65
N MET A 708 27.87 10.25 10.57
CA MET A 708 27.18 10.75 9.39
C MET A 708 28.13 11.20 8.27
N ASN A 709 29.28 11.79 8.59
CA ASN A 709 30.19 12.35 7.59
C ASN A 709 31.31 11.39 7.19
N LEU A 710 31.95 10.70 8.16
CA LEU A 710 33.02 9.75 7.87
C LEU A 710 32.50 8.33 7.67
N GLY A 711 31.48 7.91 8.44
CA GLY A 711 30.97 6.55 8.47
C GLY A 711 31.96 5.54 9.02
N PHE A 712 31.51 4.32 9.21
CA PHE A 712 32.34 3.19 9.61
C PHE A 712 32.61 2.23 8.44
N TYR A 713 33.74 1.52 8.48
CA TYR A 713 34.03 0.49 7.49
C TYR A 713 33.09 -0.68 7.64
N ASP A 714 32.51 -1.10 6.50
CA ASP A 714 31.63 -2.25 6.45
C ASP A 714 32.36 -3.51 6.92
N PRO A 715 31.73 -4.34 7.75
CA PRO A 715 32.33 -5.57 8.20
C PRO A 715 32.50 -6.53 7.01
N THR A 716 33.73 -6.97 6.82
CA THR A 716 34.03 -8.02 5.81
C THR A 716 34.31 -9.33 6.54
N GLN A 717 33.66 -10.41 6.11
CA GLN A 717 33.98 -11.76 6.57
C GLN A 717 34.46 -12.58 5.37
N PRO A 718 35.79 -12.77 5.22
CA PRO A 718 36.32 -13.62 4.17
C PRO A 718 35.76 -15.04 4.28
N HIS A 719 35.42 -15.63 3.14
CA HIS A 719 34.89 -16.99 3.00
C HIS A 719 33.48 -17.22 3.58
N LYS A 720 32.71 -16.16 3.84
CA LYS A 720 31.31 -16.29 4.29
C LYS A 720 30.40 -15.38 3.46
N ASP A 721 29.49 -16.00 2.72
CA ASP A 721 28.39 -15.31 2.07
C ASP A 721 27.26 -14.99 3.07
N PHE A 722 26.40 -14.06 2.70
CA PHE A 722 25.17 -13.74 3.43
C PHE A 722 25.40 -13.41 4.91
N THR A 723 26.32 -12.48 5.18
CA THR A 723 26.63 -12.08 6.56
C THR A 723 25.97 -10.76 6.91
N ALA A 724 25.31 -10.70 8.07
CA ALA A 724 24.70 -9.48 8.59
C ALA A 724 25.40 -9.02 9.86
N LYS A 725 25.34 -7.71 10.12
CA LYS A 725 25.73 -7.12 11.39
C LYS A 725 24.73 -6.04 11.78
N MET A 726 24.30 -6.10 13.02
CA MET A 726 23.48 -5.08 13.65
C MET A 726 24.31 -4.26 14.64
N TYR A 727 24.04 -2.96 14.68
CA TYR A 727 24.62 -2.02 15.64
C TYR A 727 23.48 -1.33 16.37
N HIS A 728 23.65 -1.13 17.65
CA HIS A 728 22.69 -0.41 18.47
C HIS A 728 23.42 0.74 19.17
N PHE A 729 23.11 1.95 18.74
CA PHE A 729 23.71 3.18 19.24
C PHE A 729 22.79 3.89 20.23
N LYS A 730 23.36 4.35 21.33
CA LYS A 730 22.68 5.24 22.29
C LYS A 730 23.47 6.48 22.52
N ALA A 731 22.80 7.63 22.52
CA ALA A 731 23.40 8.90 22.92
C ALA A 731 23.82 8.84 24.40
N ILE A 732 25.01 9.34 24.68
CA ILE A 732 25.55 9.48 26.05
C ILE A 732 25.59 10.96 26.40
N ALA A 733 25.46 11.25 27.71
CA ALA A 733 25.68 12.59 28.20
C ALA A 733 27.18 12.94 28.10
N ASP A 734 27.48 14.19 27.74
CA ASP A 734 28.84 14.73 27.70
C ASP A 734 29.53 14.66 29.06
#